data_cf9093f8d6678527873cd910fd3972ee
#
_entry.id   cf9093f8d6678527873cd910fd3972ee
#
_cell.length_a   1.000
_cell.length_b   1.000
_cell.length_c   1.000
_cell.angle_alpha   90.00
_cell.angle_beta   90.00
_cell.angle_gamma   90.00
#
_symmetry.space_group_name_H-M   'P 1'
#
loop_
_entity.id
_entity.type
_entity.pdbx_description
1 polymer ?
#
loop_
_entity_poly.entity_id
_entity_poly.type
_entity_poly.pdbx_seq_one_letter_code
_entity_poly.pdbx_strand_id
1 'polypeptide(L)'
;MAAAVTEAQMEKKLIEQLTQGANQWRLREDLKTIPQLWANFFQILEDNNRDQLHDVPLTPNEKETISTQITQSNFYKAAKFLAGANRQVRQHLKRDDSSLPDADLLILDNTNIAGGTSVYEVVHQVEVNKSSLSALDQDRRFDVTLLINGLPVIQIELKTPNFPFMDAFRQIQKYIDEDKFGNIYNFVEMLVVTNGTDTRYIPAGSTLNANFLITWIDQNKQPVNEYLEFAREVLSIPMAHHMIADYTVLDDNAQRIILLRPYQIQAILAIFRASREGKSGFVWHATGSGKTLTSYKVARNLLQIPAIDKTIFLIDRKDLDMQTVTAFQTYANNDTIDVDETANSFELAQQLGDGNRNVLVTTRQKLQAIFKRMENSPTIAKKYQKLKNLRLAFIVDECHRAVTPTQKRELDRFFNRQPLWYGFTGTPIFAENARAEKGQEARTTEQLYGPVLHKYTIEDAIHDHKVLGFKINNEGDFNQTDNDAIYLTDMHMKAVVQQTLLLAYRTQGLSNGHRYSALFSTSSIKQAQKYYHLFQETIAKGEVPKRIQKVAPDFPRIAITYSISQNEEESMANQAEMKQALADYNKMFHTQFSMSELGSYNRNVNDRLACKNKTYQTHDQQLDIVIVVDRLLTGFDAPRLSTLYLDRSPMNPQNLIQAFSRTNRIYDLGKKWGQIVTFQYPDQYSAAIDKALTLYANGGTNGVLAPDWNTSRQRYLQSRQQLDNYIKNPKVLETLIDAPQKEQKQFAKAFQAYDQALAAIKTYDELDKQDQLPAAEQINLEDISPELESTLEGKYQTIIDKLKADRKNDDKSTDLNIDEDYKMESIHMKEVDEFYIMSLIRNYIATANQSGQQVNVTQESPAPDEKLQVGDYIAQYAKTNEPRAKHIRFIWNDVQQDPQKYSHQRVEEVLENSIKQESQQVLIQLADDFGLDYDKLQYVMDNYDLDNSNPKGMENLVSRRYFDRFKEEHPNTQFQNFLDWKGQVRRQVKKVYETQIRPLTTEIS
;
A
#
# COMPACT_ATOMS: atom_id res chain seq x y z
N MET A 1 -42.34 20.01 -11.32
CA MET A 1 -40.97 19.51 -11.39
C MET A 1 -40.13 20.46 -10.54
N ALA A 2 -39.47 19.99 -9.50
CA ALA A 2 -38.52 20.83 -8.76
C ALA A 2 -37.38 21.18 -9.72
N ALA A 3 -36.97 22.46 -9.74
CA ALA A 3 -35.83 22.88 -10.55
C ALA A 3 -34.59 22.07 -10.14
N ALA A 4 -33.81 21.57 -11.12
CA ALA A 4 -32.60 20.86 -10.87
C ALA A 4 -31.62 21.75 -10.07
N VAL A 5 -31.04 21.24 -9.01
CA VAL A 5 -30.06 21.96 -8.18
C VAL A 5 -28.81 22.19 -9.01
N THR A 6 -28.34 23.42 -9.12
CA THR A 6 -27.12 23.77 -9.86
C THR A 6 -25.88 23.72 -8.95
N GLU A 7 -24.67 23.55 -9.53
CA GLU A 7 -23.39 23.61 -8.77
C GLU A 7 -23.28 24.93 -7.98
N ALA A 8 -23.67 26.07 -8.59
CA ALA A 8 -23.67 27.36 -7.91
C ALA A 8 -24.61 27.43 -6.69
N GLN A 9 -25.77 26.74 -6.74
CA GLN A 9 -26.66 26.65 -5.58
C GLN A 9 -26.11 25.77 -4.47
N MET A 10 -25.40 24.69 -4.83
CA MET A 10 -24.72 23.81 -3.87
C MET A 10 -23.54 24.54 -3.22
N GLU A 11 -22.73 25.22 -4.02
CA GLU A 11 -21.62 26.03 -3.55
C GLU A 11 -22.10 27.08 -2.55
N LYS A 12 -23.16 27.81 -2.90
CA LYS A 12 -23.76 28.80 -2.00
C LYS A 12 -24.20 28.19 -0.66
N LYS A 13 -24.90 27.05 -0.69
CA LYS A 13 -25.34 26.36 0.54
C LYS A 13 -24.16 25.85 1.36
N LEU A 14 -23.10 25.35 0.72
CA LEU A 14 -21.88 24.92 1.40
C LEU A 14 -21.21 26.11 2.11
N ILE A 15 -21.09 27.24 1.43
CA ILE A 15 -20.52 28.47 2.01
C ILE A 15 -21.39 28.96 3.17
N GLU A 16 -22.72 28.98 3.01
CA GLU A 16 -23.65 29.31 4.10
C GLU A 16 -23.47 28.37 5.31
N GLN A 17 -23.33 27.05 5.09
CA GLN A 17 -23.07 26.07 6.14
C GLN A 17 -21.70 26.31 6.84
N LEU A 18 -20.65 26.66 6.09
CA LEU A 18 -19.31 26.89 6.62
C LEU A 18 -19.20 28.22 7.39
N THR A 19 -19.99 29.23 7.05
CA THR A 19 -19.93 30.59 7.61
C THR A 19 -20.90 30.85 8.73
N GLN A 20 -21.83 29.92 9.01
CA GLN A 20 -22.87 30.06 10.05
C GLN A 20 -22.66 29.07 11.21
N GLY A 21 -23.16 29.48 12.40
CA GLY A 21 -23.15 28.66 13.60
C GLY A 21 -21.76 28.35 14.13
N ALA A 22 -21.48 27.11 14.45
CA ALA A 22 -20.20 26.69 15.04
C ALA A 22 -19.03 26.64 14.04
N ASN A 23 -19.30 26.65 12.74
CA ASN A 23 -18.27 26.53 11.70
C ASN A 23 -17.41 27.79 11.55
N GLN A 24 -18.02 28.94 11.61
CA GLN A 24 -17.42 30.28 11.71
C GLN A 24 -16.24 30.62 10.77
N TRP A 25 -16.22 30.05 9.58
CA TRP A 25 -15.29 30.45 8.53
C TRP A 25 -15.64 31.87 8.04
N ARG A 26 -14.65 32.69 7.80
CA ARG A 26 -14.87 34.05 7.23
C ARG A 26 -14.88 33.94 5.71
N LEU A 27 -16.02 34.30 5.07
CA LEU A 27 -16.10 34.40 3.61
C LEU A 27 -15.27 35.57 3.10
N ARG A 28 -14.44 35.34 2.09
CA ARG A 28 -13.63 36.32 1.37
C ARG A 28 -13.98 36.32 -0.11
N GLU A 29 -15.00 37.09 -0.46
CA GLU A 29 -15.47 37.28 -1.86
C GLU A 29 -14.48 38.03 -2.73
N ASP A 30 -13.59 38.83 -2.11
CA ASP A 30 -12.58 39.64 -2.73
C ASP A 30 -11.34 38.87 -3.23
N LEU A 31 -11.15 37.65 -2.79
CA LEU A 31 -9.98 36.83 -3.14
C LEU A 31 -10.34 35.85 -4.27
N LYS A 32 -9.98 36.22 -5.51
CA LYS A 32 -10.31 35.43 -6.72
C LYS A 32 -9.08 35.03 -7.55
N THR A 33 -7.88 35.46 -7.19
CA THR A 33 -6.65 35.20 -7.94
C THR A 33 -5.49 34.84 -7.01
N ILE A 34 -4.49 34.12 -7.55
CA ILE A 34 -3.27 33.77 -6.81
C ILE A 34 -2.55 35.00 -6.19
N PRO A 35 -2.37 36.14 -6.91
CA PRO A 35 -1.77 37.32 -6.29
C PRO A 35 -2.56 37.86 -5.11
N GLN A 36 -3.90 37.80 -5.15
CA GLN A 36 -4.74 38.23 -4.05
C GLN A 36 -4.62 37.32 -2.84
N LEU A 37 -4.49 36.00 -3.06
CA LEU A 37 -4.22 35.03 -1.97
C LEU A 37 -2.88 35.32 -1.28
N TRP A 38 -1.81 35.60 -2.04
CA TRP A 38 -0.54 36.02 -1.47
C TRP A 38 -0.62 37.34 -0.70
N ALA A 39 -1.33 38.33 -1.23
CA ALA A 39 -1.53 39.58 -0.53
C ALA A 39 -2.26 39.38 0.81
N ASN A 40 -3.29 38.54 0.84
CA ASN A 40 -4.01 38.15 2.05
C ASN A 40 -3.11 37.43 3.05
N PHE A 41 -2.31 36.44 2.57
CA PHE A 41 -1.34 35.73 3.41
C PHE A 41 -0.37 36.71 4.08
N PHE A 42 0.23 37.63 3.33
CA PHE A 42 1.16 38.60 3.89
C PHE A 42 0.51 39.56 4.87
N GLN A 43 -0.74 40.01 4.63
CA GLN A 43 -1.48 40.81 5.57
C GLN A 43 -1.68 40.09 6.91
N ILE A 44 -2.09 38.82 6.87
CA ILE A 44 -2.27 38.01 8.09
C ILE A 44 -0.92 37.75 8.77
N LEU A 45 0.13 37.49 7.99
CA LEU A 45 1.49 37.27 8.51
C LEU A 45 2.00 38.52 9.26
N GLU A 46 1.82 39.72 8.70
CA GLU A 46 2.18 40.98 9.31
C GLU A 46 1.37 41.20 10.59
N ASP A 47 0.05 40.98 10.55
CA ASP A 47 -0.84 41.16 11.69
C ASP A 47 -0.51 40.22 12.85
N ASN A 48 -0.17 38.96 12.57
CA ASN A 48 0.19 37.96 13.58
C ASN A 48 1.61 38.14 14.15
N ASN A 49 2.48 38.92 13.49
CA ASN A 49 3.88 39.08 13.87
C ASN A 49 4.27 40.55 14.13
N ARG A 50 3.34 41.39 14.47
CA ARG A 50 3.60 42.84 14.71
C ARG A 50 4.77 43.08 15.66
N ASP A 51 4.83 42.34 16.78
CA ASP A 51 5.90 42.46 17.77
C ASP A 51 7.27 42.07 17.18
N GLN A 52 7.33 41.02 16.38
CA GLN A 52 8.56 40.58 15.74
C GLN A 52 9.01 41.51 14.60
N LEU A 53 8.04 42.17 13.95
CA LEU A 53 8.25 43.14 12.89
C LEU A 53 8.47 44.57 13.43
N HIS A 54 8.35 44.78 14.76
CA HIS A 54 8.44 46.12 15.39
C HIS A 54 7.49 47.13 14.74
N ASP A 55 6.29 46.71 14.36
CA ASP A 55 5.27 47.48 13.63
C ASP A 55 5.73 48.03 12.25
N VAL A 56 6.85 47.55 11.71
CA VAL A 56 7.34 47.90 10.36
C VAL A 56 6.90 46.85 9.34
N PRO A 57 6.04 47.19 8.37
CA PRO A 57 5.56 46.24 7.35
C PRO A 57 6.69 45.63 6.54
N LEU A 58 6.40 44.47 5.95
CA LEU A 58 7.31 43.77 5.04
C LEU A 58 7.47 44.53 3.72
N THR A 59 8.71 44.68 3.26
CA THR A 59 9.01 45.26 1.94
C THR A 59 8.57 44.32 0.82
N PRO A 60 8.40 44.77 -0.43
CA PRO A 60 8.13 43.91 -1.57
C PRO A 60 9.19 42.81 -1.76
N ASN A 61 10.48 43.12 -1.54
CA ASN A 61 11.61 42.21 -1.64
C ASN A 61 11.57 41.12 -0.53
N GLU A 62 11.24 41.53 0.70
CA GLU A 62 11.03 40.58 1.81
C GLU A 62 9.85 39.65 1.54
N LYS A 63 8.74 40.15 0.99
CA LYS A 63 7.58 39.34 0.57
C LYS A 63 7.94 38.33 -0.53
N GLU A 64 8.69 38.75 -1.54
CA GLU A 64 9.19 37.88 -2.58
C GLU A 64 10.14 36.81 -2.01
N THR A 65 11.04 37.18 -1.12
CA THR A 65 11.95 36.27 -0.43
C THR A 65 11.18 35.21 0.37
N ILE A 66 10.22 35.63 1.19
CA ILE A 66 9.37 34.72 1.97
C ILE A 66 8.61 33.79 1.05
N SER A 67 7.91 34.31 0.03
CA SER A 67 7.12 33.47 -0.88
C SER A 67 7.98 32.41 -1.58
N THR A 68 9.18 32.78 -2.02
CA THR A 68 10.14 31.85 -2.64
C THR A 68 10.64 30.78 -1.67
N GLN A 69 10.90 31.13 -0.43
CA GLN A 69 11.42 30.21 0.59
C GLN A 69 10.37 29.21 1.07
N ILE A 70 9.11 29.64 1.24
CA ILE A 70 8.04 28.79 1.75
C ILE A 70 7.36 27.97 0.64
N THR A 71 7.35 28.43 -0.62
CA THR A 71 6.78 27.66 -1.73
C THR A 71 7.56 26.38 -1.96
N GLN A 72 6.88 25.27 -1.89
CA GLN A 72 7.47 23.95 -1.99
C GLN A 72 7.29 23.37 -3.41
N SER A 73 8.05 22.33 -3.75
CA SER A 73 8.00 21.72 -5.09
C SER A 73 6.89 20.69 -5.26
N ASN A 74 6.22 20.26 -4.18
CA ASN A 74 5.12 19.30 -4.21
C ASN A 74 4.34 19.31 -2.88
N PHE A 75 3.16 18.68 -2.87
CA PHE A 75 2.28 18.58 -1.71
C PHE A 75 2.96 17.99 -0.46
N TYR A 76 3.76 16.92 -0.63
CA TYR A 76 4.42 16.27 0.51
C TYR A 76 5.38 17.24 1.23
N LYS A 77 6.21 17.96 0.48
CA LYS A 77 7.14 18.93 1.05
C LYS A 77 6.40 20.11 1.69
N ALA A 78 5.29 20.52 1.10
CA ALA A 78 4.46 21.59 1.67
C ALA A 78 3.80 21.14 2.98
N ALA A 79 3.25 19.92 3.03
CA ALA A 79 2.73 19.34 4.27
C ALA A 79 3.82 19.16 5.33
N LYS A 80 5.05 18.79 4.92
CA LYS A 80 6.21 18.72 5.82
C LYS A 80 6.56 20.09 6.40
N PHE A 81 6.49 21.14 5.60
CA PHE A 81 6.65 22.51 6.06
C PHE A 81 5.55 22.92 7.04
N LEU A 82 4.27 22.60 6.74
CA LEU A 82 3.12 22.92 7.61
C LEU A 82 3.10 22.11 8.93
N ALA A 83 3.77 20.97 9.00
CA ALA A 83 3.93 20.23 10.25
C ALA A 83 4.72 21.06 11.30
N GLY A 84 5.70 21.83 10.85
CA GLY A 84 6.48 22.76 11.64
C GLY A 84 7.32 22.13 12.75
N ALA A 85 8.35 22.84 13.21
CA ALA A 85 9.11 22.42 14.38
C ALA A 85 8.29 22.69 15.66
N ASN A 86 8.15 21.70 16.54
CA ASN A 86 7.32 21.79 17.75
C ASN A 86 5.86 22.23 17.46
N ARG A 87 5.31 21.82 16.30
CA ARG A 87 3.96 22.18 15.84
C ARG A 87 3.77 23.68 15.56
N GLN A 88 4.87 24.44 15.44
CA GLN A 88 4.86 25.83 15.00
C GLN A 88 5.62 25.96 13.69
N VAL A 89 4.98 26.54 12.70
CA VAL A 89 5.59 26.85 11.41
C VAL A 89 6.16 28.26 11.48
N ARG A 90 7.49 28.34 11.42
CA ARG A 90 8.21 29.62 11.49
C ARG A 90 9.08 29.80 10.26
N GLN A 91 9.25 31.08 9.87
CA GLN A 91 10.15 31.45 8.80
C GLN A 91 11.09 32.54 9.30
N HIS A 92 12.39 32.24 9.24
CA HIS A 92 13.42 33.23 9.53
C HIS A 92 13.53 34.23 8.37
N LEU A 93 13.52 35.52 8.68
CA LEU A 93 13.64 36.61 7.71
C LEU A 93 14.77 37.53 8.13
N LYS A 94 15.72 37.74 7.24
CA LYS A 94 16.66 38.82 7.34
C LYS A 94 16.03 40.11 6.77
N ARG A 95 15.97 41.20 7.57
CA ARG A 95 15.35 42.42 7.14
C ARG A 95 16.17 43.14 6.07
N ASP A 96 15.51 43.75 5.10
CA ASP A 96 16.15 44.61 4.08
C ASP A 96 16.80 45.83 4.72
N ASP A 97 16.18 46.42 5.75
CA ASP A 97 16.75 47.50 6.56
C ASP A 97 17.66 46.91 7.64
N SER A 98 18.96 47.06 7.48
CA SER A 98 19.97 46.55 8.41
C SER A 98 19.92 47.20 9.82
N SER A 99 19.11 48.24 10.02
CA SER A 99 18.85 48.83 11.34
C SER A 99 17.82 48.06 12.14
N LEU A 100 17.04 47.18 11.50
CA LEU A 100 16.05 46.33 12.13
C LEU A 100 16.67 44.96 12.41
N PRO A 101 16.32 44.32 13.54
CA PRO A 101 16.74 42.95 13.83
C PRO A 101 16.08 41.95 12.85
N ASP A 102 16.76 40.83 12.64
CA ASP A 102 16.15 39.70 11.92
C ASP A 102 14.87 39.22 12.63
N ALA A 103 13.86 38.81 11.88
CA ALA A 103 12.57 38.41 12.41
C ALA A 103 12.37 36.89 12.24
N ASP A 104 11.77 36.23 13.24
CA ASP A 104 11.40 34.82 13.20
C ASP A 104 9.87 34.70 13.16
N LEU A 105 9.33 34.80 11.95
CA LEU A 105 7.90 34.97 11.70
C LEU A 105 7.13 33.69 11.93
N LEU A 106 6.10 33.74 12.77
CA LEU A 106 5.15 32.64 12.98
C LEU A 106 4.11 32.65 11.86
N ILE A 107 4.13 31.59 11.04
CA ILE A 107 3.18 31.40 9.94
C ILE A 107 1.94 30.66 10.42
N LEU A 108 2.13 29.55 11.17
CA LEU A 108 1.03 28.72 11.67
C LEU A 108 1.36 28.14 13.05
N ASP A 109 0.40 28.15 13.96
CA ASP A 109 0.50 27.56 15.30
C ASP A 109 -0.49 26.41 15.49
N ASN A 110 -0.02 25.17 15.27
CA ASN A 110 -0.80 23.96 15.48
C ASN A 110 -0.88 23.55 16.96
N THR A 111 -0.28 24.29 17.89
CA THR A 111 -0.38 24.01 19.34
C THR A 111 -1.65 24.60 19.94
N ASN A 112 -2.22 25.62 19.30
CA ASN A 112 -3.38 26.38 19.79
C ASN A 112 -4.52 26.42 18.75
N ILE A 113 -5.00 25.23 18.37
CA ILE A 113 -6.08 25.10 17.39
C ILE A 113 -7.37 25.73 17.93
N ALA A 114 -7.98 26.60 17.15
CA ALA A 114 -9.18 27.39 17.49
C ALA A 114 -9.02 28.32 18.74
N GLY A 115 -7.80 28.56 19.21
CA GLY A 115 -7.51 29.39 20.37
C GLY A 115 -7.30 30.87 20.05
N GLY A 116 -7.62 31.35 18.84
CA GLY A 116 -7.55 32.74 18.43
C GLY A 116 -6.25 33.19 17.77
N THR A 117 -5.27 32.27 17.60
CA THR A 117 -4.00 32.52 16.91
C THR A 117 -4.03 32.21 15.41
N SER A 118 -5.13 31.66 14.93
CA SER A 118 -5.33 31.28 13.53
C SER A 118 -6.54 31.98 12.93
N VAL A 119 -6.37 32.46 11.70
CA VAL A 119 -7.42 33.07 10.87
C VAL A 119 -7.96 32.00 9.94
N TYR A 120 -9.28 31.79 9.96
CA TYR A 120 -9.97 30.76 9.16
C TYR A 120 -10.84 31.47 8.12
N GLU A 121 -10.52 31.27 6.84
CA GLU A 121 -11.20 31.92 5.72
C GLU A 121 -11.65 30.88 4.68
N VAL A 122 -12.77 31.15 4.03
CA VAL A 122 -13.26 30.39 2.87
C VAL A 122 -13.28 31.31 1.65
N VAL A 123 -12.70 30.80 0.57
CA VAL A 123 -12.71 31.44 -0.75
C VAL A 123 -13.37 30.51 -1.75
N HIS A 124 -13.90 31.07 -2.80
CA HIS A 124 -14.55 30.29 -3.84
C HIS A 124 -14.29 30.87 -5.23
N GLN A 125 -14.37 30.02 -6.26
CA GLN A 125 -14.20 30.38 -7.66
C GLN A 125 -12.87 31.14 -7.89
N VAL A 126 -11.78 30.59 -7.30
CA VAL A 126 -10.43 31.15 -7.47
C VAL A 126 -9.89 30.76 -8.83
N GLU A 127 -9.47 31.75 -9.61
CA GLU A 127 -8.94 31.56 -10.95
C GLU A 127 -7.44 31.23 -10.90
N VAL A 128 -7.09 30.13 -11.57
CA VAL A 128 -5.71 29.68 -11.78
C VAL A 128 -5.44 29.69 -13.28
N ASN A 129 -4.72 30.71 -13.70
CA ASN A 129 -4.45 30.97 -15.08
C ASN A 129 -3.53 29.91 -15.72
N LYS A 130 -3.60 29.80 -17.03
CA LYS A 130 -2.73 28.98 -17.86
C LYS A 130 -1.26 29.33 -17.65
N SER A 131 -0.41 28.33 -17.41
CA SER A 131 1.02 28.51 -17.44
C SER A 131 1.51 28.49 -18.89
N SER A 132 2.49 29.31 -19.23
CA SER A 132 3.02 29.40 -20.62
C SER A 132 3.81 28.14 -21.07
N LEU A 133 3.92 27.12 -20.23
CA LEU A 133 4.86 25.99 -20.42
C LEU A 133 4.24 24.72 -20.99
N SER A 134 2.91 24.57 -21.02
CA SER A 134 2.25 23.35 -21.52
C SER A 134 1.14 23.68 -22.53
N ALA A 135 1.11 22.94 -23.64
CA ALA A 135 0.07 23.04 -24.67
C ALA A 135 -1.31 22.51 -24.20
N LEU A 136 -1.35 21.69 -23.13
CA LEU A 136 -2.55 21.09 -22.57
C LEU A 136 -3.17 21.96 -21.46
N ASP A 137 -2.45 22.97 -20.99
CA ASP A 137 -2.84 23.82 -19.88
C ASP A 137 -3.95 24.82 -20.30
N GLN A 138 -4.97 24.94 -19.48
CA GLN A 138 -6.12 25.87 -19.66
C GLN A 138 -6.34 26.67 -18.38
N ASP A 139 -7.01 27.82 -18.50
CA ASP A 139 -7.50 28.55 -17.33
C ASP A 139 -8.49 27.69 -16.56
N ARG A 140 -8.29 27.59 -15.25
CA ARG A 140 -9.14 26.79 -14.36
C ARG A 140 -9.66 27.65 -13.24
N ARG A 141 -10.70 27.16 -12.58
CA ARG A 141 -11.35 27.83 -11.46
C ARG A 141 -11.69 26.77 -10.42
N PHE A 142 -11.16 26.96 -9.22
CA PHE A 142 -11.40 26.08 -8.07
C PHE A 142 -12.72 26.44 -7.40
N ASP A 143 -13.57 25.43 -7.10
CA ASP A 143 -14.90 25.68 -6.56
C ASP A 143 -14.83 26.31 -5.16
N VAL A 144 -14.39 25.57 -4.14
CA VAL A 144 -14.29 26.10 -2.77
C VAL A 144 -12.95 25.70 -2.15
N THR A 145 -12.25 26.66 -1.56
CA THR A 145 -10.98 26.44 -0.86
C THR A 145 -11.06 26.97 0.57
N LEU A 146 -10.58 26.18 1.53
CA LEU A 146 -10.47 26.60 2.92
C LEU A 146 -9.03 27.01 3.22
N LEU A 147 -8.88 28.20 3.82
CA LEU A 147 -7.58 28.80 4.15
C LEU A 147 -7.39 28.84 5.66
N ILE A 148 -6.19 28.50 6.12
CA ILE A 148 -5.74 28.74 7.49
C ILE A 148 -4.56 29.71 7.42
N ASN A 149 -4.66 30.83 8.07
CA ASN A 149 -3.71 31.97 7.98
C ASN A 149 -3.38 32.36 6.53
N GLY A 150 -4.38 32.33 5.65
CA GLY A 150 -4.25 32.67 4.23
C GLY A 150 -3.64 31.58 3.37
N LEU A 151 -3.20 30.42 3.92
CA LEU A 151 -2.67 29.28 3.18
C LEU A 151 -3.80 28.31 2.82
N PRO A 152 -3.96 27.91 1.55
CA PRO A 152 -4.91 26.88 1.13
C PRO A 152 -4.55 25.53 1.75
N VAL A 153 -5.46 24.91 2.50
CA VAL A 153 -5.21 23.61 3.16
C VAL A 153 -6.20 22.52 2.76
N ILE A 154 -7.43 22.90 2.37
CA ILE A 154 -8.46 21.96 1.92
C ILE A 154 -9.08 22.51 0.63
N GLN A 155 -9.11 21.66 -0.41
CA GLN A 155 -9.79 21.97 -1.66
C GLN A 155 -11.03 21.10 -1.80
N ILE A 156 -12.16 21.70 -2.15
CA ILE A 156 -13.45 21.05 -2.34
C ILE A 156 -13.89 21.27 -3.79
N GLU A 157 -14.22 20.16 -4.47
CA GLU A 157 -14.74 20.16 -5.83
C GLU A 157 -16.15 19.62 -5.85
N LEU A 158 -17.05 20.32 -6.53
CA LEU A 158 -18.49 20.08 -6.53
C LEU A 158 -19.00 19.61 -7.89
N LYS A 159 -19.93 18.69 -7.90
CA LYS A 159 -20.77 18.34 -9.04
C LYS A 159 -22.23 18.32 -8.61
N THR A 160 -23.16 18.53 -9.54
CA THR A 160 -24.60 18.39 -9.21
C THR A 160 -24.95 16.93 -8.92
N PRO A 161 -26.04 16.64 -8.19
CA PRO A 161 -26.47 15.28 -7.89
C PRO A 161 -26.74 14.40 -9.11
N ASN A 162 -26.89 15.00 -10.30
CA ASN A 162 -27.08 14.27 -11.55
C ASN A 162 -25.81 13.61 -12.08
N PHE A 163 -24.65 13.97 -11.52
CA PHE A 163 -23.35 13.41 -11.88
C PHE A 163 -22.79 12.57 -10.74
N PRO A 164 -22.02 11.50 -11.01
CA PRO A 164 -21.27 10.80 -9.96
C PRO A 164 -20.24 11.74 -9.31
N PHE A 165 -19.98 11.55 -8.03
CA PHE A 165 -18.90 12.28 -7.35
C PHE A 165 -17.53 12.00 -7.97
N MET A 166 -17.37 10.89 -8.67
CA MET A 166 -16.15 10.55 -9.42
C MET A 166 -15.82 11.55 -10.51
N ASP A 167 -16.77 12.31 -11.03
CA ASP A 167 -16.47 13.38 -11.99
C ASP A 167 -15.75 14.55 -11.33
N ALA A 168 -16.09 14.87 -10.08
CA ALA A 168 -15.30 15.83 -9.29
C ALA A 168 -13.88 15.30 -9.02
N PHE A 169 -13.73 14.00 -8.75
CA PHE A 169 -12.42 13.37 -8.56
C PHE A 169 -11.55 13.45 -9.83
N ARG A 170 -12.12 13.13 -10.99
CA ARG A 170 -11.42 13.25 -12.29
C ARG A 170 -11.03 14.68 -12.61
N GLN A 171 -11.86 15.64 -12.22
CA GLN A 171 -11.56 17.05 -12.39
C GLN A 171 -10.35 17.46 -11.57
N ILE A 172 -10.26 17.02 -10.31
CA ILE A 172 -9.06 17.23 -9.48
C ILE A 172 -7.83 16.55 -10.08
N GLN A 173 -7.93 15.30 -10.55
CA GLN A 173 -6.82 14.62 -11.23
C GLN A 173 -6.32 15.45 -12.42
N LYS A 174 -7.23 15.93 -13.25
CA LYS A 174 -6.90 16.81 -14.38
C LYS A 174 -6.20 18.09 -13.95
N TYR A 175 -6.62 18.71 -12.85
CA TYR A 175 -5.98 19.90 -12.30
C TYR A 175 -4.54 19.58 -11.81
N ILE A 176 -4.31 18.41 -11.24
CA ILE A 176 -2.97 17.95 -10.86
C ILE A 176 -2.10 17.72 -12.09
N ASP A 177 -2.60 17.04 -13.12
CA ASP A 177 -1.89 16.76 -14.37
C ASP A 177 -1.55 18.06 -15.13
N GLU A 178 -2.38 19.10 -14.99
CA GLU A 178 -2.16 20.45 -15.55
C GLU A 178 -1.32 21.35 -14.63
N ASP A 179 -0.76 20.84 -13.53
CA ASP A 179 0.03 21.58 -12.51
C ASP A 179 -0.69 22.81 -11.91
N LYS A 180 -2.03 22.73 -11.76
CA LYS A 180 -2.83 23.84 -11.20
C LYS A 180 -2.66 24.00 -9.69
N PHE A 181 -2.23 22.95 -9.01
CA PHE A 181 -1.91 22.98 -7.58
C PHE A 181 -0.47 23.46 -7.30
N GLY A 182 0.18 24.13 -8.25
CA GLY A 182 1.46 24.79 -8.04
C GLY A 182 1.34 26.05 -7.16
N ASN A 183 2.48 26.67 -6.88
CA ASN A 183 2.54 27.92 -6.11
C ASN A 183 1.92 27.78 -4.70
N ILE A 184 1.08 28.71 -4.24
CA ILE A 184 0.43 28.70 -2.92
C ILE A 184 -0.51 27.47 -2.73
N TYR A 185 -1.06 26.90 -3.80
CA TYR A 185 -1.93 25.72 -3.71
C TYR A 185 -1.20 24.41 -3.41
N ASN A 186 0.14 24.40 -3.43
CA ASN A 186 0.90 23.24 -2.94
C ASN A 186 0.66 22.93 -1.46
N PHE A 187 0.17 23.89 -0.67
CA PHE A 187 -0.15 23.69 0.74
C PHE A 187 -1.44 22.91 0.99
N VAL A 188 -2.21 22.59 -0.04
CA VAL A 188 -3.40 21.72 0.09
C VAL A 188 -2.98 20.32 0.53
N GLU A 189 -3.49 19.88 1.68
CA GLU A 189 -3.25 18.54 2.23
C GLU A 189 -4.44 17.60 2.04
N MET A 190 -5.65 18.15 1.96
CA MET A 190 -6.89 17.37 1.84
C MET A 190 -7.71 17.83 0.63
N LEU A 191 -8.12 16.87 -0.17
CA LEU A 191 -9.02 17.06 -1.31
C LEU A 191 -10.38 16.45 -0.97
N VAL A 192 -11.46 17.20 -1.19
CA VAL A 192 -12.85 16.74 -0.98
C VAL A 192 -13.57 16.75 -2.32
N VAL A 193 -14.28 15.69 -2.63
CA VAL A 193 -15.10 15.53 -3.83
C VAL A 193 -16.54 15.20 -3.46
N THR A 194 -17.49 15.88 -4.06
CA THR A 194 -18.89 15.67 -3.75
C THR A 194 -19.82 15.95 -4.93
N ASN A 195 -20.93 15.22 -4.97
CA ASN A 195 -22.09 15.56 -5.82
C ASN A 195 -23.31 15.97 -5.00
N GLY A 196 -23.09 16.32 -3.71
CA GLY A 196 -24.16 16.69 -2.79
C GLY A 196 -24.71 15.52 -1.99
N THR A 197 -24.94 14.38 -2.61
CA THR A 197 -25.46 13.17 -1.96
C THR A 197 -24.39 12.15 -1.63
N ASP A 198 -23.21 12.29 -2.21
CA ASP A 198 -22.07 11.40 -2.00
C ASP A 198 -20.78 12.22 -1.87
N THR A 199 -20.16 12.19 -0.70
CA THR A 199 -18.99 12.99 -0.37
C THR A 199 -17.86 12.07 0.06
N ARG A 200 -16.67 12.30 -0.51
CA ARG A 200 -15.43 11.56 -0.20
C ARG A 200 -14.28 12.54 -0.03
N TYR A 201 -13.26 12.11 0.70
CA TYR A 201 -12.01 12.87 0.81
C TYR A 201 -10.80 11.98 0.58
N ILE A 202 -9.68 12.60 0.20
CA ILE A 202 -8.42 11.92 -0.10
C ILE A 202 -7.26 12.86 0.25
N PRO A 203 -6.09 12.33 0.69
CA PRO A 203 -4.89 13.17 0.82
C PRO A 203 -4.45 13.70 -0.53
N ALA A 204 -3.93 14.93 -0.56
CA ALA A 204 -3.32 15.51 -1.75
C ALA A 204 -2.02 14.76 -2.12
N GLY A 205 -1.76 14.65 -3.41
CA GLY A 205 -0.59 13.95 -3.94
C GLY A 205 -0.42 14.20 -5.43
N SER A 206 0.77 13.96 -5.97
CA SER A 206 1.06 14.10 -7.40
C SER A 206 0.33 13.08 -8.28
N THR A 207 -0.09 11.96 -7.70
CA THR A 207 -0.92 10.92 -8.32
C THR A 207 -1.99 10.50 -7.34
N LEU A 208 -3.24 10.52 -7.79
CA LEU A 208 -4.37 10.09 -6.98
C LEU A 208 -4.88 8.72 -7.43
N ASN A 209 -5.26 7.88 -6.48
CA ASN A 209 -5.90 6.59 -6.77
C ASN A 209 -7.27 6.55 -6.08
N ALA A 210 -8.33 6.34 -6.86
CA ALA A 210 -9.71 6.30 -6.36
C ALA A 210 -9.93 5.26 -5.24
N ASN A 211 -9.15 4.18 -5.21
CA ASN A 211 -9.22 3.17 -4.14
C ASN A 211 -8.85 3.72 -2.75
N PHE A 212 -8.20 4.88 -2.69
CA PHE A 212 -7.86 5.57 -1.44
C PHE A 212 -8.88 6.63 -1.01
N LEU A 213 -9.94 6.85 -1.78
CA LEU A 213 -11.05 7.69 -1.36
C LEU A 213 -11.64 7.19 -0.04
N ILE A 214 -11.90 8.12 0.86
CA ILE A 214 -12.34 7.84 2.23
C ILE A 214 -13.76 8.39 2.41
N THR A 215 -14.66 7.53 2.90
CA THR A 215 -15.97 7.92 3.40
C THR A 215 -15.83 8.34 4.86
N TRP A 216 -16.42 9.46 5.25
CA TRP A 216 -16.56 9.79 6.66
C TRP A 216 -17.64 8.91 7.29
N ILE A 217 -17.34 8.34 8.46
CA ILE A 217 -18.25 7.49 9.21
C ILE A 217 -18.43 8.13 10.60
N ASP A 218 -19.67 8.33 11.00
CA ASP A 218 -20.00 8.93 12.29
C ASP A 218 -19.73 7.98 13.49
N GLN A 219 -20.00 8.45 14.69
CA GLN A 219 -19.83 7.65 15.92
C GLN A 219 -20.79 6.44 16.00
N ASN A 220 -21.88 6.44 15.24
CA ASN A 220 -22.87 5.36 15.14
C ASN A 220 -22.56 4.37 14.03
N LYS A 221 -21.36 4.48 13.40
CA LYS A 221 -20.93 3.70 12.24
C LYS A 221 -21.79 3.91 10.99
N GLN A 222 -22.43 5.09 10.84
CA GLN A 222 -23.19 5.44 9.65
C GLN A 222 -22.34 6.29 8.72
N PRO A 223 -22.37 6.04 7.40
CA PRO A 223 -21.66 6.85 6.42
C PRO A 223 -22.32 8.24 6.31
N VAL A 224 -21.49 9.27 6.41
CA VAL A 224 -21.88 10.67 6.22
C VAL A 224 -21.62 11.05 4.76
N ASN A 225 -22.61 10.82 3.92
CA ASN A 225 -22.50 11.03 2.48
C ASN A 225 -23.00 12.41 2.03
N GLU A 226 -23.97 13.00 2.74
CA GLU A 226 -24.52 14.32 2.42
C GLU A 226 -23.48 15.41 2.70
N TYR A 227 -23.23 16.30 1.75
CA TYR A 227 -22.12 17.26 1.78
C TYR A 227 -22.21 18.34 2.88
N LEU A 228 -23.41 18.77 3.25
CA LEU A 228 -23.58 19.76 4.34
C LEU A 228 -23.37 19.12 5.70
N GLU A 229 -23.79 17.85 5.84
CA GLU A 229 -23.50 17.09 7.05
C GLU A 229 -22.01 16.79 7.19
N PHE A 230 -21.35 16.40 6.08
CA PHE A 230 -19.89 16.28 6.04
C PHE A 230 -19.20 17.61 6.41
N ALA A 231 -19.67 18.74 5.87
CA ALA A 231 -19.12 20.05 6.20
C ALA A 231 -19.28 20.36 7.70
N ARG A 232 -20.41 20.00 8.30
CA ARG A 232 -20.64 20.19 9.74
C ARG A 232 -19.68 19.34 10.61
N GLU A 233 -19.44 18.08 10.23
CA GLU A 233 -18.64 17.13 11.03
C GLU A 233 -17.15 17.26 10.80
N VAL A 234 -16.71 17.47 9.55
CA VAL A 234 -15.30 17.39 9.16
C VAL A 234 -14.70 18.74 8.82
N LEU A 235 -15.46 19.65 8.20
CA LEU A 235 -14.98 20.95 7.75
C LEU A 235 -15.26 22.07 8.75
N SER A 236 -15.88 21.77 9.90
CA SER A 236 -16.08 22.74 10.99
C SER A 236 -14.77 23.08 11.70
N ILE A 237 -14.68 24.24 12.28
CA ILE A 237 -13.62 24.60 13.19
C ILE A 237 -13.98 24.04 14.59
N PRO A 238 -13.10 23.30 15.29
CA PRO A 238 -11.66 23.10 15.01
C PRO A 238 -11.35 21.85 14.19
N MET A 239 -12.33 21.01 13.79
CA MET A 239 -12.10 19.69 13.19
C MET A 239 -11.28 19.77 11.90
N ALA A 240 -11.59 20.73 11.01
CA ALA A 240 -10.83 20.93 9.78
C ALA A 240 -9.32 21.18 10.04
N HIS A 241 -8.99 21.95 11.06
CA HIS A 241 -7.59 22.19 11.43
C HIS A 241 -6.97 20.94 12.06
N HIS A 242 -7.71 20.18 12.89
CA HIS A 242 -7.25 18.87 13.40
C HIS A 242 -7.00 17.87 12.28
N MET A 243 -7.80 17.88 11.20
CA MET A 243 -7.56 17.00 10.04
C MET A 243 -6.16 17.20 9.47
N ILE A 244 -5.74 18.45 9.33
CA ILE A 244 -4.43 18.82 8.78
C ILE A 244 -3.31 18.59 9.82
N ALA A 245 -3.46 19.10 11.04
CA ALA A 245 -2.39 19.12 12.04
C ALA A 245 -2.23 17.81 12.82
N ASP A 246 -3.35 17.17 13.21
CA ASP A 246 -3.36 16.04 14.14
C ASP A 246 -3.67 14.70 13.50
N TYR A 247 -4.41 14.70 12.37
CA TYR A 247 -4.87 13.47 11.71
C TYR A 247 -4.20 13.23 10.36
N THR A 248 -3.23 14.04 10.02
CA THR A 248 -2.29 13.84 8.91
C THR A 248 -1.02 13.15 9.42
N VAL A 249 -0.48 12.21 8.65
CA VAL A 249 0.81 11.55 8.86
C VAL A 249 1.63 11.65 7.58
N LEU A 250 2.91 11.96 7.71
CA LEU A 250 3.83 12.06 6.59
C LEU A 250 4.68 10.79 6.51
N ASP A 251 4.58 10.07 5.40
CA ASP A 251 5.41 8.91 5.10
C ASP A 251 6.65 9.37 4.32
N ASP A 252 7.77 9.47 5.03
CA ASP A 252 9.02 9.99 4.47
C ASP A 252 9.63 9.06 3.40
N ASN A 253 9.43 7.74 3.55
CA ASN A 253 9.94 6.76 2.59
C ASN A 253 9.17 6.79 1.27
N ALA A 254 7.86 6.92 1.34
CA ALA A 254 7.00 6.97 0.15
C ALA A 254 6.73 8.40 -0.34
N GLN A 255 7.26 9.43 0.34
CA GLN A 255 7.06 10.86 0.02
C GLN A 255 5.58 11.22 -0.18
N ARG A 256 4.71 10.74 0.72
CA ARG A 256 3.25 10.91 0.61
C ARG A 256 2.60 11.38 1.91
N ILE A 257 1.47 12.05 1.74
CA ILE A 257 0.56 12.43 2.82
C ILE A 257 -0.40 11.26 3.08
N ILE A 258 -0.66 10.95 4.34
CA ILE A 258 -1.65 9.97 4.78
C ILE A 258 -2.66 10.68 5.67
N LEU A 259 -3.92 10.75 5.27
CA LEU A 259 -5.02 11.17 6.13
C LEU A 259 -5.56 9.96 6.91
N LEU A 260 -5.72 10.11 8.21
CA LEU A 260 -6.29 9.06 9.04
C LEU A 260 -7.76 8.80 8.68
N ARG A 261 -8.14 7.54 8.79
CA ARG A 261 -9.52 7.12 8.56
C ARG A 261 -10.40 7.41 9.77
N PRO A 262 -11.73 7.54 9.62
CA PRO A 262 -12.63 7.88 10.71
C PRO A 262 -12.50 6.99 11.95
N TYR A 263 -12.43 5.66 11.77
CA TYR A 263 -12.27 4.73 12.89
C TYR A 263 -10.92 4.89 13.62
N GLN A 264 -9.85 5.32 12.92
CA GLN A 264 -8.55 5.62 13.54
C GLN A 264 -8.65 6.89 14.37
N ILE A 265 -9.30 7.93 13.84
CA ILE A 265 -9.56 9.19 14.54
C ILE A 265 -10.43 8.94 15.79
N GLN A 266 -11.50 8.16 15.65
CA GLN A 266 -12.39 7.79 16.77
C GLN A 266 -11.64 7.05 17.88
N ALA A 267 -10.74 6.13 17.53
CA ALA A 267 -9.88 5.43 18.47
C ALA A 267 -8.94 6.39 19.22
N ILE A 268 -8.31 7.34 18.50
CA ILE A 268 -7.46 8.37 19.10
C ILE A 268 -8.25 9.23 20.08
N LEU A 269 -9.43 9.70 19.68
CA LEU A 269 -10.31 10.52 20.53
C LEU A 269 -10.80 9.74 21.77
N ALA A 270 -11.10 8.44 21.62
CA ALA A 270 -11.50 7.61 22.75
C ALA A 270 -10.36 7.45 23.78
N ILE A 271 -9.13 7.19 23.31
CA ILE A 271 -7.94 7.12 24.18
C ILE A 271 -7.67 8.48 24.84
N PHE A 272 -7.79 9.56 24.09
CA PHE A 272 -7.54 10.91 24.61
C PHE A 272 -8.53 11.26 25.74
N ARG A 273 -9.82 10.92 25.59
CA ARG A 273 -10.83 11.05 26.64
C ARG A 273 -10.49 10.20 27.86
N ALA A 274 -10.18 8.92 27.66
CA ALA A 274 -9.78 8.02 28.75
C ALA A 274 -8.55 8.52 29.48
N SER A 275 -7.56 9.09 28.77
CA SER A 275 -6.35 9.67 29.37
C SER A 275 -6.61 10.85 30.27
N ARG A 276 -7.53 11.76 29.90
CA ARG A 276 -7.96 12.89 30.72
C ARG A 276 -8.67 12.44 32.00
N GLU A 277 -9.38 11.31 31.93
CA GLU A 277 -10.05 10.70 33.08
C GLU A 277 -9.11 9.80 33.90
N GLY A 278 -7.85 9.64 33.50
CA GLY A 278 -6.88 8.77 34.17
C GLY A 278 -7.20 7.29 34.00
N LYS A 279 -7.94 6.89 32.97
CA LYS A 279 -8.39 5.52 32.71
C LYS A 279 -7.52 4.86 31.63
N SER A 280 -7.22 3.57 31.85
CA SER A 280 -6.60 2.68 30.86
C SER A 280 -7.67 1.92 30.07
N GLY A 281 -7.27 1.28 28.96
CA GLY A 281 -8.15 0.45 28.16
C GLY A 281 -7.45 -0.14 26.95
N PHE A 282 -8.21 -0.72 26.02
CA PHE A 282 -7.64 -1.23 24.78
C PHE A 282 -8.48 -0.91 23.53
N VAL A 283 -7.83 -0.93 22.40
CA VAL A 283 -8.41 -0.76 21.06
C VAL A 283 -8.44 -2.12 20.38
N TRP A 284 -9.62 -2.55 19.99
CA TRP A 284 -9.81 -3.74 19.20
C TRP A 284 -9.95 -3.37 17.72
N HIS A 285 -8.85 -3.41 17.01
CA HIS A 285 -8.79 -3.15 15.57
C HIS A 285 -8.31 -4.39 14.81
N ALA A 286 -9.03 -4.77 13.77
CA ALA A 286 -8.70 -5.90 12.92
C ALA A 286 -7.26 -5.85 12.41
N THR A 287 -6.69 -7.02 12.17
CA THR A 287 -5.36 -7.11 11.57
C THR A 287 -5.41 -6.52 10.15
N GLY A 288 -4.49 -5.60 9.84
CA GLY A 288 -4.47 -4.91 8.55
C GLY A 288 -5.21 -3.58 8.49
N SER A 289 -5.89 -3.19 9.54
CA SER A 289 -6.57 -1.89 9.64
C SER A 289 -5.63 -0.69 9.90
N GLY A 290 -4.32 -0.87 9.90
CA GLY A 290 -3.36 0.20 10.17
C GLY A 290 -3.15 0.50 11.66
N LYS A 291 -3.19 -0.53 12.54
CA LYS A 291 -2.94 -0.39 14.00
C LYS A 291 -1.64 0.35 14.31
N THR A 292 -0.56 0.04 13.59
CA THR A 292 0.75 0.69 13.77
C THR A 292 0.69 2.19 13.56
N LEU A 293 -0.01 2.65 12.52
CA LEU A 293 -0.21 4.07 12.23
C LEU A 293 -1.07 4.75 13.32
N THR A 294 -2.17 4.08 13.74
CA THR A 294 -3.05 4.59 14.81
C THR A 294 -2.29 4.69 16.14
N SER A 295 -1.52 3.66 16.50
CA SER A 295 -0.76 3.63 17.75
C SER A 295 0.39 4.66 17.78
N TYR A 296 1.04 4.92 16.63
CA TYR A 296 1.99 6.01 16.49
C TYR A 296 1.34 7.36 16.80
N LYS A 297 0.21 7.68 16.15
CA LYS A 297 -0.49 8.95 16.39
C LYS A 297 -1.03 9.06 17.82
N VAL A 298 -1.49 7.97 18.43
CA VAL A 298 -1.83 7.95 19.85
C VAL A 298 -0.62 8.28 20.70
N ALA A 299 0.51 7.62 20.50
CA ALA A 299 1.74 7.87 21.27
C ALA A 299 2.17 9.34 21.18
N ARG A 300 2.11 9.90 19.99
CA ARG A 300 2.44 11.30 19.71
C ARG A 300 1.44 12.27 20.34
N ASN A 301 0.13 12.04 20.15
CA ASN A 301 -0.90 12.98 20.60
C ASN A 301 -1.05 12.96 22.13
N LEU A 302 -0.81 11.86 22.83
CA LEU A 302 -0.79 11.80 24.28
C LEU A 302 0.25 12.75 24.91
N LEU A 303 1.36 13.03 24.23
CA LEU A 303 2.34 14.01 24.70
C LEU A 303 1.80 15.45 24.68
N GLN A 304 0.67 15.73 24.05
CA GLN A 304 0.01 17.04 24.15
C GLN A 304 -0.65 17.25 25.53
N ILE A 305 -0.92 16.16 26.27
CA ILE A 305 -1.46 16.24 27.63
C ILE A 305 -0.33 16.63 28.59
N PRO A 306 -0.35 17.82 29.22
CA PRO A 306 0.75 18.30 30.09
C PRO A 306 1.08 17.35 31.24
N ALA A 307 0.13 16.54 31.66
CA ALA A 307 0.29 15.59 32.74
C ALA A 307 1.02 14.30 32.36
N ILE A 308 1.30 14.05 31.07
CA ILE A 308 2.05 12.87 30.61
C ILE A 308 3.48 13.33 30.29
N ASP A 309 4.47 12.78 31.00
CA ASP A 309 5.87 13.11 30.83
C ASP A 309 6.46 12.43 29.59
N LYS A 310 6.16 11.13 29.40
CA LYS A 310 6.64 10.34 28.26
C LYS A 310 5.60 9.29 27.85
N THR A 311 5.63 8.93 26.55
CA THR A 311 4.91 7.77 26.04
C THR A 311 5.91 6.65 25.70
N ILE A 312 5.56 5.42 26.06
CA ILE A 312 6.41 4.25 25.84
C ILE A 312 5.67 3.27 24.95
N PHE A 313 6.21 3.02 23.76
CA PHE A 313 5.72 1.99 22.88
C PHE A 313 6.43 0.67 23.17
N LEU A 314 5.67 -0.32 23.63
CA LEU A 314 6.19 -1.65 23.97
C LEU A 314 6.00 -2.63 22.83
N ILE A 315 7.09 -3.25 22.39
CA ILE A 315 7.16 -4.22 21.31
C ILE A 315 7.40 -5.64 21.88
N ASP A 316 6.77 -6.67 21.24
CA ASP A 316 6.81 -8.06 21.73
C ASP A 316 8.11 -8.82 21.36
N ARG A 317 8.56 -8.76 20.10
CA ARG A 317 9.69 -9.57 19.58
C ARG A 317 10.64 -8.77 18.72
N LYS A 318 11.95 -9.09 18.80
CA LYS A 318 13.01 -8.41 18.04
C LYS A 318 12.85 -8.47 16.51
N ASP A 319 12.34 -9.56 15.94
CA ASP A 319 12.27 -9.76 14.49
C ASP A 319 11.09 -9.02 13.83
N LEU A 320 9.97 -8.86 14.54
CA LEU A 320 8.80 -8.05 14.12
C LEU A 320 8.99 -6.58 14.49
N ASP A 321 9.82 -6.30 15.46
CA ASP A 321 10.12 -4.98 16.00
C ASP A 321 10.70 -4.04 14.92
N MET A 322 11.55 -4.56 14.03
CA MET A 322 12.18 -3.72 13.01
C MET A 322 11.20 -3.10 12.02
N GLN A 323 10.12 -3.80 11.64
CA GLN A 323 9.11 -3.20 10.75
C GLN A 323 8.31 -2.10 11.46
N THR A 324 7.93 -2.35 12.71
CA THR A 324 7.21 -1.36 13.53
C THR A 324 8.10 -0.18 13.88
N VAL A 325 9.34 -0.44 14.28
CA VAL A 325 10.34 0.62 14.56
C VAL A 325 10.63 1.44 13.29
N THR A 326 10.89 0.78 12.16
CA THR A 326 11.11 1.48 10.88
C THR A 326 9.90 2.32 10.48
N ALA A 327 8.67 1.78 10.65
CA ALA A 327 7.45 2.55 10.38
C ALA A 327 7.33 3.77 11.32
N PHE A 328 7.58 3.58 12.61
CA PHE A 328 7.56 4.69 13.58
C PHE A 328 8.62 5.74 13.26
N GLN A 329 9.85 5.32 12.93
CA GLN A 329 10.93 6.23 12.53
C GLN A 329 10.56 6.98 11.26
N THR A 330 10.01 6.28 10.25
CA THR A 330 9.56 6.89 9.00
C THR A 330 8.50 7.97 9.23
N TYR A 331 7.54 7.72 10.15
CA TYR A 331 6.52 8.70 10.50
C TYR A 331 7.06 9.81 11.39
N ALA A 332 8.06 9.54 12.20
CA ALA A 332 8.65 10.48 13.15
C ALA A 332 9.73 11.38 12.51
N ASN A 333 10.34 11.00 11.39
CA ASN A 333 11.35 11.82 10.70
C ASN A 333 10.84 13.24 10.36
N ASN A 334 9.53 13.40 10.29
CA ASN A 334 8.86 14.67 10.00
C ASN A 334 8.12 15.25 11.21
N ASP A 335 8.23 14.60 12.36
CA ASP A 335 7.64 15.07 13.63
C ASP A 335 8.79 15.52 14.56
N THR A 336 8.55 16.50 15.39
CA THR A 336 9.51 17.01 16.38
C THR A 336 9.69 16.08 17.57
N ILE A 337 9.14 14.89 17.49
CA ILE A 337 9.20 13.89 18.53
C ILE A 337 10.27 12.88 18.15
N ASP A 338 11.36 12.87 18.92
CA ASP A 338 12.37 11.82 18.81
C ASP A 338 11.72 10.47 19.11
N VAL A 339 11.71 9.61 18.10
CA VAL A 339 11.42 8.19 18.28
C VAL A 339 12.76 7.50 18.49
N ASP A 340 13.14 7.41 19.74
CA ASP A 340 14.39 6.76 20.11
C ASP A 340 14.19 5.25 20.24
N GLU A 341 14.87 4.51 19.37
CA GLU A 341 15.11 3.09 19.61
C GLU A 341 16.25 2.94 20.61
N THR A 342 15.93 2.40 21.76
CA THR A 342 16.94 2.19 22.80
C THR A 342 17.81 0.96 22.50
N ALA A 343 19.08 1.14 22.21
CA ALA A 343 19.99 0.02 21.92
C ALA A 343 20.13 -0.91 23.15
N ASN A 344 20.15 -0.34 24.36
CA ASN A 344 20.32 -1.10 25.59
C ASN A 344 19.58 -0.45 26.78
N SER A 345 19.57 -1.16 27.93
CA SER A 345 18.88 -0.69 29.14
C SER A 345 19.53 0.55 29.79
N PHE A 346 20.79 0.86 29.52
CA PHE A 346 21.43 2.05 30.07
C PHE A 346 20.96 3.30 29.31
N GLU A 347 20.95 3.25 28.00
CA GLU A 347 20.45 4.31 27.14
C GLU A 347 18.96 4.59 27.43
N LEU A 348 18.14 3.55 27.53
CA LEU A 348 16.74 3.69 27.92
C LEU A 348 16.61 4.41 29.28
N ALA A 349 17.42 4.07 30.27
CA ALA A 349 17.38 4.74 31.58
C ALA A 349 17.79 6.23 31.49
N GLN A 350 18.72 6.55 30.59
CA GLN A 350 19.14 7.93 30.33
C GLN A 350 18.02 8.72 29.65
N GLN A 351 17.43 8.21 28.59
CA GLN A 351 16.32 8.83 27.86
C GLN A 351 15.05 8.98 28.70
N LEU A 352 14.76 7.99 29.59
CA LEU A 352 13.67 8.13 30.56
C LEU A 352 13.95 9.25 31.56
N GLY A 353 15.23 9.48 31.91
CA GLY A 353 15.64 10.46 32.91
C GLY A 353 15.89 11.86 32.38
N ASP A 354 15.93 12.07 31.08
CA ASP A 354 16.07 13.40 30.49
C ASP A 354 14.76 14.21 30.64
N GLY A 355 14.83 15.53 30.50
CA GLY A 355 13.66 16.42 30.61
C GLY A 355 12.79 16.47 29.35
N ASN A 356 13.17 15.78 28.27
CA ASN A 356 12.49 15.86 26.98
C ASN A 356 11.19 15.03 27.01
N ARG A 357 10.16 15.55 26.35
CA ARG A 357 8.89 14.84 26.15
C ARG A 357 8.95 14.14 24.81
N ASN A 358 9.23 12.83 24.82
CA ASN A 358 9.43 12.02 23.63
C ASN A 358 8.66 10.70 23.67
N VAL A 359 8.57 10.05 22.49
CA VAL A 359 8.06 8.69 22.35
C VAL A 359 9.26 7.74 22.40
N LEU A 360 9.29 6.85 23.37
CA LEU A 360 10.33 5.83 23.52
C LEU A 360 9.82 4.49 22.99
N VAL A 361 10.52 3.92 22.03
CA VAL A 361 10.25 2.57 21.51
C VAL A 361 11.20 1.58 22.18
N THR A 362 10.66 0.62 22.91
CA THR A 362 11.49 -0.31 23.68
C THR A 362 10.84 -1.66 23.89
N THR A 363 11.61 -2.62 24.35
CA THR A 363 11.13 -3.93 24.75
C THR A 363 10.95 -4.00 26.28
N ARG A 364 10.01 -4.83 26.68
CA ARG A 364 9.77 -5.18 28.09
C ARG A 364 11.06 -5.61 28.83
N GLN A 365 11.91 -6.41 28.18
CA GLN A 365 13.14 -6.92 28.78
C GLN A 365 14.12 -5.80 29.17
N LYS A 366 14.22 -4.76 28.33
CA LYS A 366 15.07 -3.59 28.63
C LYS A 366 14.55 -2.82 29.85
N LEU A 367 13.24 -2.63 29.98
CA LEU A 367 12.63 -2.00 31.17
C LEU A 367 12.91 -2.82 32.44
N GLN A 368 12.66 -4.13 32.43
CA GLN A 368 12.94 -5.02 33.57
C GLN A 368 14.42 -5.02 33.95
N ALA A 369 15.33 -4.93 32.97
CA ALA A 369 16.77 -4.85 33.26
C ALA A 369 17.16 -3.56 34.03
N ILE A 370 16.47 -2.43 33.77
CA ILE A 370 16.67 -1.20 34.56
C ILE A 370 16.24 -1.43 35.99
N PHE A 371 15.05 -2.02 36.21
CA PHE A 371 14.50 -2.23 37.54
C PHE A 371 15.40 -3.17 38.39
N LYS A 372 15.83 -4.30 37.81
CA LYS A 372 16.76 -5.22 38.49
C LYS A 372 18.09 -4.55 38.83
N ARG A 373 18.61 -3.67 37.98
CA ARG A 373 19.84 -2.91 38.29
C ARG A 373 19.64 -1.91 39.41
N MET A 374 18.48 -1.27 39.50
CA MET A 374 18.17 -0.36 40.59
C MET A 374 17.97 -1.11 41.91
N GLU A 375 17.37 -2.32 41.88
CA GLU A 375 17.22 -3.17 43.04
C GLU A 375 18.58 -3.65 43.56
N ASN A 376 19.51 -4.01 42.69
CA ASN A 376 20.81 -4.58 43.04
C ASN A 376 21.89 -3.55 43.36
N SER A 377 21.65 -2.24 43.13
CA SER A 377 22.66 -1.19 43.36
C SER A 377 22.05 0.07 43.93
N PRO A 378 22.32 0.40 45.20
CA PRO A 378 21.85 1.63 45.86
C PRO A 378 22.30 2.90 45.14
N THR A 379 23.49 2.89 44.53
CA THR A 379 24.04 4.02 43.77
C THR A 379 23.21 4.26 42.50
N ILE A 380 22.88 3.20 41.78
CA ILE A 380 22.04 3.25 40.58
C ILE A 380 20.63 3.68 40.95
N ALA A 381 20.09 3.12 42.05
CA ALA A 381 18.77 3.48 42.55
C ALA A 381 18.66 4.99 42.87
N LYS A 382 19.67 5.56 43.53
CA LYS A 382 19.73 7.00 43.80
C LYS A 382 19.82 7.84 42.56
N LYS A 383 20.65 7.41 41.57
CA LYS A 383 20.81 8.10 40.27
C LYS A 383 19.49 8.18 39.50
N TYR A 384 18.74 7.08 39.48
CA TYR A 384 17.52 6.96 38.69
C TYR A 384 16.23 7.08 39.53
N GLN A 385 16.32 7.59 40.78
CA GLN A 385 15.14 7.72 41.69
C GLN A 385 14.03 8.57 41.04
N LYS A 386 14.37 9.58 40.23
CA LYS A 386 13.41 10.42 39.49
C LYS A 386 12.50 9.62 38.55
N LEU A 387 12.99 8.50 37.99
CA LEU A 387 12.19 7.68 37.06
C LEU A 387 10.89 7.16 37.74
N LYS A 388 10.90 6.89 39.03
CA LYS A 388 9.72 6.42 39.77
C LYS A 388 8.57 7.43 39.79
N ASN A 389 8.87 8.71 39.61
CA ASN A 389 7.86 9.79 39.68
C ASN A 389 7.31 10.18 38.31
N LEU A 390 7.82 9.59 37.24
CA LEU A 390 7.31 9.86 35.88
C LEU A 390 5.85 9.41 35.72
N ARG A 391 5.08 10.23 35.05
CA ARG A 391 3.74 9.89 34.59
C ARG A 391 3.82 9.42 33.16
N LEU A 392 3.68 8.11 32.98
CA LEU A 392 3.89 7.42 31.73
C LEU A 392 2.57 6.95 31.13
N ALA A 393 2.51 6.92 29.80
CA ALA A 393 1.51 6.18 29.06
C ALA A 393 2.21 5.07 28.23
N PHE A 394 1.83 3.83 28.50
CA PHE A 394 2.28 2.66 27.75
C PHE A 394 1.32 2.39 26.61
N ILE A 395 1.85 2.30 25.39
CA ILE A 395 1.14 1.83 24.20
C ILE A 395 1.70 0.44 23.91
N VAL A 396 0.83 -0.56 23.81
CA VAL A 396 1.24 -1.97 23.69
C VAL A 396 0.61 -2.55 22.43
N ASP A 397 1.44 -2.81 21.42
CA ASP A 397 0.97 -3.53 20.23
C ASP A 397 0.88 -5.04 20.52
N GLU A 398 -0.03 -5.72 19.80
CA GLU A 398 -0.40 -7.13 20.05
C GLU A 398 -0.57 -7.43 21.55
N CYS A 399 -1.30 -6.57 22.23
CA CYS A 399 -1.40 -6.53 23.69
C CYS A 399 -1.93 -7.83 24.32
N HIS A 400 -2.64 -8.66 23.55
CA HIS A 400 -3.12 -9.98 24.00
C HIS A 400 -1.97 -10.92 24.41
N ARG A 401 -0.73 -10.67 23.98
CA ARG A 401 0.45 -11.52 24.27
C ARG A 401 1.69 -10.75 24.73
N ALA A 402 1.82 -9.46 24.36
CA ALA A 402 3.05 -8.70 24.57
C ALA A 402 3.44 -8.53 26.03
N VAL A 403 2.47 -8.44 26.93
CA VAL A 403 2.69 -8.25 28.37
C VAL A 403 1.86 -9.27 29.18
N THR A 404 2.50 -10.01 30.10
CA THR A 404 1.78 -10.90 30.99
C THR A 404 1.24 -10.14 32.23
N PRO A 405 0.20 -10.68 32.92
CA PRO A 405 -0.34 -10.04 34.14
C PRO A 405 0.69 -9.79 35.22
N THR A 406 1.59 -10.74 35.46
CA THR A 406 2.70 -10.59 36.42
C THR A 406 3.60 -9.43 36.07
N GLN A 407 3.99 -9.32 34.80
CA GLN A 407 4.88 -8.28 34.31
C GLN A 407 4.25 -6.89 34.39
N LYS A 408 2.96 -6.78 34.03
CA LYS A 408 2.25 -5.50 34.19
C LYS A 408 2.24 -5.05 35.63
N ARG A 409 1.97 -5.97 36.59
CA ARG A 409 2.00 -5.67 38.03
C ARG A 409 3.39 -5.22 38.48
N GLU A 410 4.48 -5.81 38.00
CA GLU A 410 5.85 -5.38 38.28
C GLU A 410 6.10 -3.94 37.82
N LEU A 411 5.70 -3.62 36.56
CA LEU A 411 5.79 -2.27 36.02
C LEU A 411 4.94 -1.27 36.84
N ASP A 412 3.68 -1.61 37.13
CA ASP A 412 2.78 -0.75 37.90
C ASP A 412 3.30 -0.48 39.34
N ARG A 413 3.97 -1.45 39.99
CA ARG A 413 4.56 -1.29 41.31
C ARG A 413 5.84 -0.45 41.32
N PHE A 414 6.57 -0.42 40.19
CA PHE A 414 7.82 0.31 40.13
C PHE A 414 7.59 1.83 40.13
N PHE A 415 6.54 2.33 39.44
CA PHE A 415 6.24 3.73 39.35
C PHE A 415 5.33 4.20 40.51
N ASN A 416 5.71 5.31 41.15
CA ASN A 416 4.92 5.91 42.23
C ASN A 416 3.60 6.51 41.71
N ARG A 417 3.57 6.89 40.45
CA ARG A 417 2.38 7.35 39.72
C ARG A 417 1.95 6.23 38.80
N GLN A 418 0.71 5.76 39.00
CA GLN A 418 0.19 4.64 38.20
C GLN A 418 0.22 4.99 36.71
N PRO A 419 0.94 4.20 35.86
CA PRO A 419 0.97 4.40 34.43
C PRO A 419 -0.39 4.17 33.78
N LEU A 420 -0.63 4.88 32.66
CA LEU A 420 -1.75 4.58 31.77
C LEU A 420 -1.35 3.49 30.77
N TRP A 421 -2.29 2.60 30.46
CA TRP A 421 -2.05 1.49 29.54
C TRP A 421 -3.06 1.49 28.43
N TYR A 422 -2.59 1.51 27.18
CA TYR A 422 -3.40 1.45 25.97
C TYR A 422 -2.95 0.28 25.10
N GLY A 423 -3.73 -0.81 25.16
CA GLY A 423 -3.47 -1.99 24.35
C GLY A 423 -4.05 -1.86 22.94
N PHE A 424 -3.33 -2.36 21.93
CA PHE A 424 -3.82 -2.52 20.57
C PHE A 424 -3.79 -4.00 20.19
N THR A 425 -4.88 -4.53 19.66
CA THR A 425 -4.92 -5.92 19.18
C THR A 425 -6.05 -6.14 18.18
N GLY A 426 -5.85 -7.06 17.24
CA GLY A 426 -6.91 -7.58 16.35
C GLY A 426 -7.66 -8.75 16.96
N THR A 427 -7.07 -9.38 17.98
CA THR A 427 -7.55 -10.63 18.57
C THR A 427 -7.49 -10.58 20.10
N PRO A 428 -8.38 -9.79 20.75
CA PRO A 428 -8.48 -9.76 22.20
C PRO A 428 -8.74 -11.16 22.78
N ILE A 429 -8.29 -11.39 24.02
CA ILE A 429 -8.65 -12.58 24.79
C ILE A 429 -9.93 -12.28 25.54
N PHE A 430 -10.99 -13.01 25.23
CA PHE A 430 -12.30 -12.95 25.87
C PHE A 430 -12.47 -14.04 26.93
N ALA A 431 -13.64 -14.12 27.56
CA ALA A 431 -13.96 -15.15 28.53
C ALA A 431 -13.98 -16.56 27.89
N GLU A 432 -14.46 -16.66 26.67
CA GLU A 432 -14.62 -17.90 25.90
C GLU A 432 -13.28 -18.52 25.46
N ASN A 433 -12.23 -17.72 25.37
CA ASN A 433 -10.86 -18.18 25.08
C ASN A 433 -9.84 -17.70 26.13
N ALA A 434 -10.31 -17.53 27.36
CA ALA A 434 -9.52 -17.00 28.47
C ALA A 434 -8.24 -17.83 28.72
N ARG A 435 -7.20 -17.15 29.19
CA ARG A 435 -5.95 -17.79 29.65
C ARG A 435 -6.24 -18.79 30.78
N ALA A 436 -5.38 -19.81 30.88
CA ALA A 436 -5.46 -20.76 31.96
C ALA A 436 -5.40 -20.04 33.33
N GLU A 437 -6.13 -20.58 34.32
CA GLU A 437 -6.20 -20.01 35.64
C GLU A 437 -4.86 -20.12 36.37
N LYS A 438 -4.39 -18.99 36.90
CA LYS A 438 -3.13 -18.88 37.60
C LYS A 438 -3.31 -17.95 38.81
N GLY A 439 -3.89 -18.47 39.87
CA GLY A 439 -4.26 -17.68 41.06
C GLY A 439 -5.23 -16.53 40.69
N GLN A 440 -4.93 -15.31 41.11
CA GLN A 440 -5.75 -14.11 40.83
C GLN A 440 -5.25 -13.32 39.60
N GLU A 441 -4.56 -13.95 38.65
CA GLU A 441 -4.07 -13.28 37.49
C GLU A 441 -5.18 -12.96 36.46
N ALA A 442 -5.06 -11.83 35.78
CA ALA A 442 -5.98 -11.44 34.69
C ALA A 442 -5.98 -12.49 33.58
N ARG A 443 -7.16 -12.97 33.20
CA ARG A 443 -7.34 -14.02 32.18
C ARG A 443 -7.76 -13.48 30.82
N THR A 444 -8.35 -12.29 30.81
CA THR A 444 -8.83 -11.64 29.59
C THR A 444 -8.07 -10.34 29.31
N THR A 445 -8.18 -9.83 28.07
CA THR A 445 -7.58 -8.54 27.70
C THR A 445 -8.20 -7.39 28.49
N GLU A 446 -9.52 -7.44 28.72
CA GLU A 446 -10.22 -6.42 29.50
C GLU A 446 -9.80 -6.41 30.99
N GLN A 447 -9.63 -7.57 31.60
CA GLN A 447 -9.13 -7.66 32.98
C GLN A 447 -7.69 -7.10 33.08
N LEU A 448 -6.89 -7.19 32.00
CA LEU A 448 -5.50 -6.76 32.05
C LEU A 448 -5.33 -5.26 31.76
N TYR A 449 -6.07 -4.70 30.79
CA TYR A 449 -5.88 -3.34 30.31
C TYR A 449 -7.03 -2.39 30.68
N GLY A 450 -8.20 -2.89 31.02
CA GLY A 450 -9.44 -2.13 31.19
C GLY A 450 -10.39 -2.31 29.97
N PRO A 451 -11.46 -1.51 29.89
CA PRO A 451 -12.52 -1.71 28.90
C PRO A 451 -12.05 -1.47 27.45
N VAL A 452 -12.83 -1.99 26.50
CA VAL A 452 -12.69 -1.64 25.08
C VAL A 452 -12.99 -0.15 24.90
N LEU A 453 -12.02 0.61 24.43
CA LEU A 453 -12.18 2.04 24.14
C LEU A 453 -12.74 2.30 22.74
N HIS A 454 -12.34 1.47 21.78
CA HIS A 454 -12.83 1.52 20.41
C HIS A 454 -12.77 0.14 19.76
N LYS A 455 -13.75 -0.15 18.89
CA LYS A 455 -13.90 -1.44 18.21
C LYS A 455 -14.06 -1.25 16.69
N TYR A 456 -13.16 -1.91 15.93
CA TYR A 456 -13.20 -2.02 14.48
C TYR A 456 -12.80 -3.44 14.10
N THR A 457 -13.80 -4.29 13.85
CA THR A 457 -13.63 -5.73 13.63
C THR A 457 -13.20 -6.08 12.21
N ILE A 458 -12.93 -7.37 11.97
CA ILE A 458 -12.64 -7.86 10.63
C ILE A 458 -13.86 -7.70 9.70
N GLU A 459 -15.07 -7.84 10.23
CA GLU A 459 -16.31 -7.60 9.49
C GLU A 459 -16.41 -6.12 9.06
N ASP A 460 -16.18 -5.18 10.00
CA ASP A 460 -16.14 -3.74 9.70
C ASP A 460 -15.09 -3.46 8.58
N ALA A 461 -13.92 -4.08 8.67
CA ALA A 461 -12.83 -3.85 7.72
C ALA A 461 -13.11 -4.43 6.32
N ILE A 462 -13.83 -5.55 6.22
CA ILE A 462 -14.27 -6.13 4.95
C ILE A 462 -15.39 -5.29 4.36
N HIS A 463 -16.38 -4.89 5.16
CA HIS A 463 -17.46 -4.02 4.75
C HIS A 463 -16.95 -2.70 4.16
N ASP A 464 -15.93 -2.11 4.79
CA ASP A 464 -15.28 -0.88 4.34
C ASP A 464 -14.27 -1.10 3.20
N HIS A 465 -14.21 -2.30 2.62
CA HIS A 465 -13.25 -2.67 1.57
C HIS A 465 -11.78 -2.32 1.92
N LYS A 466 -11.37 -2.59 3.17
CA LYS A 466 -9.99 -2.37 3.63
C LYS A 466 -9.17 -3.64 3.68
N VAL A 467 -9.86 -4.77 3.77
CA VAL A 467 -9.29 -6.12 3.69
C VAL A 467 -10.24 -7.02 2.90
N LEU A 468 -9.72 -8.14 2.41
CA LEU A 468 -10.50 -9.16 1.72
C LEU A 468 -11.12 -10.13 2.73
N GLY A 469 -12.19 -10.79 2.34
CA GLY A 469 -12.71 -11.97 3.04
C GLY A 469 -11.82 -13.20 2.80
N PHE A 470 -12.25 -14.36 3.34
CA PHE A 470 -11.50 -15.61 3.24
C PHE A 470 -12.27 -16.65 2.43
N LYS A 471 -11.53 -17.40 1.60
CA LYS A 471 -12.00 -18.65 1.01
C LYS A 471 -11.25 -19.81 1.68
N ILE A 472 -11.99 -20.80 2.17
CA ILE A 472 -11.46 -21.92 2.94
C ILE A 472 -11.68 -23.20 2.17
N ASN A 473 -10.60 -23.94 1.94
CA ASN A 473 -10.61 -25.26 1.28
C ASN A 473 -10.08 -26.28 2.30
N ASN A 474 -10.90 -27.25 2.66
CA ASN A 474 -10.50 -28.38 3.51
C ASN A 474 -10.19 -29.58 2.59
N GLU A 475 -8.91 -29.92 2.43
CA GLU A 475 -8.41 -30.98 1.55
C GLU A 475 -8.03 -32.26 2.32
N GLY A 476 -8.38 -32.36 3.59
CA GLY A 476 -8.09 -33.52 4.43
C GLY A 476 -9.10 -34.64 4.18
N ASP A 477 -8.63 -35.86 3.85
CA ASP A 477 -9.48 -37.02 3.56
C ASP A 477 -9.90 -37.79 4.82
N PHE A 478 -9.32 -37.52 6.00
CA PHE A 478 -9.46 -38.38 7.18
C PHE A 478 -10.15 -37.66 8.33
N ASN A 479 -11.44 -37.89 8.47
CA ASN A 479 -12.25 -37.34 9.58
C ASN A 479 -12.16 -38.14 10.89
N GLN A 480 -11.50 -39.30 10.94
CA GLN A 480 -11.72 -40.27 12.04
C GLN A 480 -10.47 -41.00 12.54
N THR A 481 -9.30 -40.43 12.56
CA THR A 481 -8.18 -41.11 13.22
C THR A 481 -7.65 -40.32 14.38
N ASP A 482 -7.79 -40.83 15.60
CA ASP A 482 -7.04 -40.43 16.80
C ASP A 482 -5.51 -40.68 16.65
N ASN A 483 -5.04 -41.00 15.47
CA ASN A 483 -3.66 -41.37 15.20
C ASN A 483 -2.92 -40.27 14.40
N ASP A 484 -2.41 -39.26 15.10
CA ASP A 484 -1.55 -38.21 14.54
C ASP A 484 -0.37 -38.71 13.71
N ALA A 485 0.02 -39.95 13.88
CA ALA A 485 1.13 -40.58 13.15
C ALA A 485 0.88 -40.68 11.64
N ILE A 486 -0.37 -40.66 11.17
CA ILE A 486 -0.72 -40.70 9.75
C ILE A 486 -0.20 -39.47 9.03
N TYR A 487 -0.35 -38.28 9.66
CA TYR A 487 0.08 -37.00 9.08
C TYR A 487 1.60 -36.83 9.03
N LEU A 488 2.36 -37.68 9.71
CA LEU A 488 3.83 -37.71 9.66
C LEU A 488 4.40 -38.74 8.65
N THR A 489 3.54 -39.48 7.98
CA THR A 489 3.98 -40.48 6.97
C THR A 489 4.46 -39.80 5.69
N ASP A 490 5.42 -40.45 5.01
CA ASP A 490 5.90 -40.02 3.70
C ASP A 490 4.80 -39.97 2.65
N MET A 491 3.80 -40.88 2.75
CA MET A 491 2.68 -40.94 1.82
C MET A 491 1.81 -39.69 1.94
N HIS A 492 1.41 -39.28 3.17
CA HIS A 492 0.64 -38.08 3.41
C HIS A 492 1.41 -36.86 2.92
N MET A 493 2.67 -36.70 3.35
CA MET A 493 3.44 -35.52 3.00
C MET A 493 3.68 -35.35 1.50
N LYS A 494 3.89 -36.47 0.76
CA LYS A 494 3.97 -36.42 -0.71
C LYS A 494 2.64 -36.04 -1.35
N ALA A 495 1.53 -36.59 -0.84
CA ALA A 495 0.19 -36.22 -1.32
C ALA A 495 -0.09 -34.72 -1.08
N VAL A 496 0.27 -34.18 0.07
CA VAL A 496 0.13 -32.75 0.40
C VAL A 496 0.98 -31.87 -0.54
N VAL A 497 2.23 -32.28 -0.87
CA VAL A 497 3.06 -31.54 -1.84
C VAL A 497 2.39 -31.51 -3.22
N GLN A 498 1.93 -32.67 -3.70
CA GLN A 498 1.23 -32.76 -5.00
C GLN A 498 -0.05 -31.92 -5.01
N GLN A 499 -0.85 -32.02 -3.95
CA GLN A 499 -2.09 -31.23 -3.82
C GLN A 499 -1.81 -29.72 -3.74
N THR A 500 -0.79 -29.31 -2.98
CA THR A 500 -0.35 -27.90 -2.91
C THR A 500 -0.03 -27.36 -4.31
N LEU A 501 0.73 -28.10 -5.10
CA LEU A 501 1.09 -27.70 -6.46
C LEU A 501 -0.14 -27.70 -7.40
N LEU A 502 -1.07 -28.63 -7.25
CA LEU A 502 -2.31 -28.64 -8.03
C LEU A 502 -3.17 -27.42 -7.73
N LEU A 503 -3.35 -27.09 -6.45
CA LEU A 503 -4.18 -25.96 -5.99
C LEU A 503 -3.54 -24.60 -6.30
N ALA A 504 -2.20 -24.52 -6.32
CA ALA A 504 -1.46 -23.29 -6.60
C ALA A 504 -1.88 -22.64 -7.92
N TYR A 505 -2.27 -23.45 -8.91
CA TYR A 505 -2.76 -22.96 -10.21
C TYR A 505 -3.88 -21.92 -10.07
N ARG A 506 -4.81 -22.13 -9.10
CA ARG A 506 -5.92 -21.19 -8.83
C ARG A 506 -5.67 -20.30 -7.63
N THR A 507 -5.20 -20.88 -6.51
CA THR A 507 -5.07 -20.12 -5.25
C THR A 507 -3.97 -19.05 -5.28
N GLN A 508 -2.93 -19.28 -6.12
CA GLN A 508 -1.87 -18.31 -6.38
C GLN A 508 -2.04 -17.54 -7.70
N GLY A 509 -3.22 -17.62 -8.32
CA GLY A 509 -3.60 -16.81 -9.48
C GLY A 509 -2.97 -17.20 -10.81
N LEU A 510 -2.23 -18.33 -10.90
CA LEU A 510 -1.56 -18.76 -12.14
C LEU A 510 -2.54 -19.02 -13.29
N SER A 511 -3.76 -19.45 -12.98
CA SER A 511 -4.84 -19.65 -13.96
C SER A 511 -5.26 -18.38 -14.69
N ASN A 512 -4.93 -17.22 -14.14
CA ASN A 512 -5.38 -15.91 -14.58
C ASN A 512 -4.22 -14.96 -14.91
N GLY A 513 -3.00 -15.52 -15.09
CA GLY A 513 -1.81 -14.74 -15.42
C GLY A 513 -1.17 -14.01 -14.23
N HIS A 514 -1.73 -14.14 -13.02
CA HIS A 514 -1.09 -13.61 -11.80
C HIS A 514 -0.13 -14.64 -11.19
N ARG A 515 0.74 -14.18 -10.31
CA ARG A 515 1.68 -15.03 -9.57
C ARG A 515 1.78 -14.53 -8.14
N TYR A 516 0.80 -14.91 -7.31
CA TYR A 516 0.79 -14.56 -5.89
C TYR A 516 1.69 -15.49 -5.09
N SER A 517 2.08 -15.04 -3.89
CA SER A 517 2.89 -15.85 -2.98
C SER A 517 2.04 -16.60 -1.95
N ALA A 518 2.65 -17.64 -1.35
CA ALA A 518 2.02 -18.47 -0.32
C ALA A 518 2.94 -18.68 0.89
N LEU A 519 2.31 -18.88 2.06
CA LEU A 519 2.95 -19.49 3.22
C LEU A 519 2.51 -20.93 3.35
N PHE A 520 3.45 -21.83 3.64
CA PHE A 520 3.19 -23.22 3.97
C PHE A 520 3.59 -23.47 5.43
N SER A 521 2.62 -23.72 6.32
CA SER A 521 2.86 -23.85 7.75
C SER A 521 2.72 -25.28 8.23
N THR A 522 3.70 -25.73 9.02
CA THR A 522 3.78 -27.06 9.63
C THR A 522 3.85 -26.94 11.15
N SER A 523 3.70 -28.07 11.84
CA SER A 523 3.70 -28.11 13.33
C SER A 523 5.11 -28.15 13.95
N SER A 524 6.17 -28.54 13.18
CA SER A 524 7.52 -28.67 13.71
C SER A 524 8.59 -28.35 12.67
N ILE A 525 9.79 -28.02 13.13
CA ILE A 525 10.97 -27.76 12.29
C ILE A 525 11.30 -28.99 11.44
N LYS A 526 11.28 -30.18 12.03
CA LYS A 526 11.56 -31.44 11.34
C LYS A 526 10.58 -31.69 10.18
N GLN A 527 9.31 -31.41 10.39
CA GLN A 527 8.29 -31.53 9.35
C GLN A 527 8.51 -30.46 8.24
N ALA A 528 8.86 -29.23 8.61
CA ALA A 528 9.16 -28.18 7.65
C ALA A 528 10.36 -28.52 6.76
N GLN A 529 11.44 -29.07 7.34
CA GLN A 529 12.62 -29.54 6.60
C GLN A 529 12.28 -30.67 5.63
N LYS A 530 11.48 -31.64 6.10
CA LYS A 530 11.04 -32.75 5.26
C LYS A 530 10.20 -32.27 4.07
N TYR A 531 9.27 -31.33 4.28
CA TYR A 531 8.52 -30.71 3.20
C TYR A 531 9.42 -29.96 2.22
N TYR A 532 10.41 -29.23 2.71
CA TYR A 532 11.37 -28.55 1.85
C TYR A 532 12.06 -29.53 0.89
N HIS A 533 12.56 -30.67 1.40
CA HIS A 533 13.18 -31.71 0.58
C HIS A 533 12.19 -32.34 -0.41
N LEU A 534 10.97 -32.63 0.01
CA LEU A 534 9.95 -33.20 -0.87
C LEU A 534 9.56 -32.27 -2.01
N PHE A 535 9.45 -30.97 -1.75
CA PHE A 535 9.24 -30.00 -2.81
C PHE A 535 10.44 -29.93 -3.77
N GLN A 536 11.67 -29.87 -3.26
CA GLN A 536 12.87 -29.88 -4.09
C GLN A 536 12.97 -31.17 -4.95
N GLU A 537 12.68 -32.32 -4.38
CA GLU A 537 12.62 -33.61 -5.09
C GLU A 537 11.58 -33.61 -6.22
N THR A 538 10.37 -33.09 -5.94
CA THR A 538 9.27 -33.00 -6.91
C THR A 538 9.64 -32.07 -8.07
N ILE A 539 10.26 -30.90 -7.76
CA ILE A 539 10.74 -29.96 -8.77
C ILE A 539 11.84 -30.59 -9.63
N ALA A 540 12.84 -31.21 -8.99
CA ALA A 540 13.96 -31.85 -9.70
C ALA A 540 13.53 -32.98 -10.61
N LYS A 541 12.48 -33.74 -10.26
CA LYS A 541 11.87 -34.78 -11.08
C LYS A 541 10.97 -34.26 -12.20
N GLY A 542 10.70 -32.97 -12.26
CA GLY A 542 9.77 -32.38 -13.24
C GLY A 542 8.31 -32.76 -12.99
N GLU A 543 7.94 -33.13 -11.76
CA GLU A 543 6.58 -33.56 -11.38
C GLU A 543 5.64 -32.40 -11.07
N VAL A 544 6.06 -31.13 -11.33
CA VAL A 544 5.17 -29.95 -11.27
C VAL A 544 4.08 -30.12 -12.34
N PRO A 545 2.80 -29.81 -12.04
CA PRO A 545 1.71 -29.98 -13.01
C PRO A 545 1.99 -29.29 -14.35
N LYS A 546 1.76 -29.99 -15.48
CA LYS A 546 2.05 -29.47 -16.82
C LYS A 546 1.37 -28.13 -17.11
N ARG A 547 0.16 -27.91 -16.59
CA ARG A 547 -0.57 -26.64 -16.74
C ARG A 547 0.16 -25.46 -16.08
N ILE A 548 0.85 -25.70 -14.97
CA ILE A 548 1.68 -24.69 -14.28
C ILE A 548 2.99 -24.49 -15.06
N GLN A 549 3.66 -25.57 -15.46
CA GLN A 549 4.90 -25.47 -16.25
C GLN A 549 4.70 -24.67 -17.55
N LYS A 550 3.49 -24.75 -18.14
CA LYS A 550 3.15 -23.99 -19.35
C LYS A 550 3.06 -22.47 -19.11
N VAL A 551 2.53 -22.03 -17.95
CA VAL A 551 2.31 -20.61 -17.65
C VAL A 551 3.43 -20.00 -16.79
N ALA A 552 4.10 -20.81 -15.96
CA ALA A 552 5.18 -20.40 -15.07
C ALA A 552 6.24 -21.53 -15.00
N PRO A 553 7.16 -21.62 -15.98
CA PRO A 553 8.11 -22.73 -16.09
C PRO A 553 9.07 -22.87 -14.91
N ASP A 554 9.34 -21.78 -14.20
CA ASP A 554 10.22 -21.68 -13.04
C ASP A 554 9.49 -21.79 -11.69
N PHE A 555 8.19 -22.02 -11.69
CA PHE A 555 7.39 -22.20 -10.48
C PHE A 555 7.54 -23.63 -9.93
N PRO A 556 7.64 -23.81 -8.59
CA PRO A 556 7.69 -22.79 -7.56
C PRO A 556 9.12 -22.46 -7.11
N ARG A 557 9.36 -21.21 -6.74
CA ARG A 557 10.56 -20.79 -6.01
C ARG A 557 10.29 -20.87 -4.52
N ILE A 558 11.05 -21.73 -3.82
CA ILE A 558 10.75 -22.08 -2.43
C ILE A 558 11.87 -21.65 -1.50
N ALA A 559 11.52 -21.10 -0.34
CA ALA A 559 12.41 -20.87 0.77
C ALA A 559 11.84 -21.48 2.06
N ILE A 560 12.70 -21.72 3.03
CA ILE A 560 12.31 -22.20 4.37
C ILE A 560 12.87 -21.26 5.43
N THR A 561 12.08 -20.95 6.46
CA THR A 561 12.53 -20.13 7.57
C THR A 561 11.93 -20.59 8.89
N TYR A 562 12.80 -20.77 9.89
CA TYR A 562 12.43 -21.12 11.26
C TYR A 562 13.45 -20.57 12.26
N SER A 563 13.10 -20.58 13.56
CA SER A 563 13.99 -20.14 14.63
C SER A 563 14.86 -21.31 15.10
N ILE A 564 16.18 -21.12 15.13
CA ILE A 564 17.16 -22.13 15.61
C ILE A 564 17.60 -21.71 17.02
N SER A 565 17.37 -22.58 18.01
CA SER A 565 17.95 -22.42 19.35
C SER A 565 19.38 -22.99 19.39
N GLN A 566 20.32 -22.35 20.13
CA GLN A 566 21.75 -22.70 20.08
C GLN A 566 22.18 -23.86 21.01
N ASN A 567 21.28 -24.48 21.77
CA ASN A 567 21.69 -25.25 22.97
C ASN A 567 21.32 -26.73 23.02
N GLU A 568 21.01 -27.45 21.91
CA GLU A 568 20.60 -28.87 21.94
C GLU A 568 21.19 -29.67 20.79
N GLU A 569 21.39 -31.00 20.95
CA GLU A 569 21.87 -31.90 19.87
C GLU A 569 20.96 -31.86 18.63
N GLU A 570 19.67 -31.72 18.80
CA GLU A 570 18.70 -31.48 17.74
C GLU A 570 18.98 -30.17 16.96
N SER A 571 19.64 -29.21 17.59
CA SER A 571 20.12 -27.96 16.97
C SER A 571 21.19 -28.17 15.91
N MET A 572 22.07 -29.19 16.03
CA MET A 572 23.14 -29.46 15.04
C MET A 572 22.57 -30.02 13.75
N ALA A 573 21.61 -30.96 13.81
CA ALA A 573 20.91 -31.45 12.64
C ALA A 573 20.12 -30.34 11.95
N ASN A 574 19.38 -29.52 12.69
CA ASN A 574 18.65 -28.37 12.19
C ASN A 574 19.57 -27.31 11.55
N GLN A 575 20.80 -27.15 12.04
CA GLN A 575 21.81 -26.28 11.46
C GLN A 575 22.35 -26.82 10.13
N ALA A 576 22.58 -28.13 10.01
CA ALA A 576 23.02 -28.75 8.76
C ALA A 576 21.98 -28.59 7.65
N GLU A 577 20.72 -28.85 7.94
CA GLU A 577 19.59 -28.66 7.02
C GLU A 577 19.42 -27.19 6.60
N MET A 578 19.55 -26.27 7.55
CA MET A 578 19.49 -24.85 7.25
C MET A 578 20.65 -24.39 6.36
N LYS A 579 21.84 -24.95 6.55
CA LYS A 579 23.01 -24.68 5.70
C LYS A 579 22.78 -25.11 4.26
N GLN A 580 22.13 -26.24 4.03
CA GLN A 580 21.75 -26.68 2.69
C GLN A 580 20.72 -25.75 2.08
N ALA A 581 19.67 -25.39 2.81
CA ALA A 581 18.64 -24.45 2.35
C ALA A 581 19.23 -23.07 2.00
N LEU A 582 20.21 -22.58 2.76
CA LEU A 582 20.96 -21.34 2.44
C LEU A 582 21.76 -21.47 1.15
N ALA A 583 22.41 -22.63 0.90
CA ALA A 583 23.15 -22.85 -0.33
C ALA A 583 22.23 -22.84 -1.57
N ASP A 584 21.07 -23.47 -1.47
CA ASP A 584 20.05 -23.49 -2.53
C ASP A 584 19.50 -22.07 -2.79
N TYR A 585 19.21 -21.33 -1.72
CA TYR A 585 18.74 -19.94 -1.80
C TYR A 585 19.78 -19.01 -2.42
N ASN A 586 21.04 -19.13 -2.00
CA ASN A 586 22.15 -18.35 -2.53
C ASN A 586 22.35 -18.60 -4.04
N LYS A 587 22.19 -19.87 -4.47
CA LYS A 587 22.21 -20.23 -5.89
C LYS A 587 21.03 -19.62 -6.66
N MET A 588 19.82 -19.66 -6.08
CA MET A 588 18.59 -19.18 -6.71
C MET A 588 18.61 -17.65 -6.95
N PHE A 589 19.15 -16.89 -6.00
CA PHE A 589 19.07 -15.42 -6.01
C PHE A 589 20.46 -14.73 -6.09
N HIS A 590 21.52 -15.48 -6.38
CA HIS A 590 22.90 -14.98 -6.46
C HIS A 590 23.35 -14.20 -5.20
N THR A 591 22.93 -14.70 -4.02
CA THR A 591 23.28 -14.13 -2.71
C THR A 591 24.40 -14.95 -2.05
N GLN A 592 24.90 -14.50 -0.88
CA GLN A 592 26.02 -15.15 -0.17
C GLN A 592 25.76 -15.27 1.34
N PHE A 593 24.52 -15.55 1.73
CA PHE A 593 24.18 -15.70 3.15
C PHE A 593 24.85 -16.92 3.77
N SER A 594 25.31 -16.76 4.99
CA SER A 594 25.91 -17.79 5.84
C SER A 594 25.08 -18.02 7.11
N MET A 595 25.40 -19.08 7.87
CA MET A 595 24.73 -19.35 9.17
C MET A 595 24.89 -18.21 10.19
N SER A 596 25.95 -17.41 10.11
CA SER A 596 26.15 -16.23 10.96
C SER A 596 25.24 -15.06 10.56
N GLU A 597 24.66 -15.08 9.36
CA GLU A 597 23.85 -14.02 8.77
C GLU A 597 22.37 -14.40 8.63
N LEU A 598 21.89 -15.36 9.42
CA LEU A 598 20.49 -15.80 9.39
C LEU A 598 19.49 -14.65 9.58
N GLY A 599 19.85 -13.62 10.34
CA GLY A 599 19.02 -12.41 10.48
C GLY A 599 18.84 -11.67 9.13
N SER A 600 19.91 -11.52 8.37
CA SER A 600 19.91 -10.89 7.03
C SER A 600 19.20 -11.77 6.00
N TYR A 601 19.44 -13.09 6.03
CA TYR A 601 18.69 -14.04 5.22
C TYR A 601 17.17 -13.94 5.48
N ASN A 602 16.76 -13.99 6.74
CA ASN A 602 15.36 -13.90 7.11
C ASN A 602 14.70 -12.59 6.67
N ARG A 603 15.44 -11.48 6.72
CA ARG A 603 14.98 -10.17 6.21
C ARG A 603 14.83 -10.23 4.70
N ASN A 604 15.80 -10.77 3.98
CA ASN A 604 15.75 -10.90 2.53
C ASN A 604 14.58 -11.79 2.06
N VAL A 605 14.31 -12.92 2.74
CA VAL A 605 13.11 -13.75 2.50
C VAL A 605 11.83 -12.93 2.69
N ASN A 606 11.74 -12.16 3.78
CA ASN A 606 10.57 -11.32 4.05
C ASN A 606 10.36 -10.25 2.97
N ASP A 607 11.43 -9.58 2.55
CA ASP A 607 11.38 -8.48 1.58
C ASP A 607 11.01 -9.00 0.18
N ARG A 608 11.54 -10.17 -0.24
CA ARG A 608 11.15 -10.84 -1.50
C ARG A 608 9.71 -11.32 -1.49
N LEU A 609 9.25 -11.91 -0.37
CA LEU A 609 7.87 -12.37 -0.24
C LEU A 609 6.86 -11.20 -0.25
N ALA A 610 7.25 -10.06 0.32
CA ALA A 610 6.43 -8.84 0.38
C ALA A 610 6.62 -7.90 -0.82
N CYS A 611 7.57 -8.17 -1.72
CA CYS A 611 7.94 -7.31 -2.86
C CYS A 611 8.20 -5.85 -2.45
N LYS A 612 8.84 -5.62 -1.29
CA LYS A 612 8.99 -4.29 -0.68
C LYS A 612 9.84 -3.33 -1.46
N ASN A 613 10.83 -3.83 -2.23
CA ASN A 613 11.76 -3.02 -3.00
C ASN A 613 11.50 -3.20 -4.49
N LYS A 614 11.79 -2.19 -5.27
CA LYS A 614 11.71 -2.26 -6.75
C LYS A 614 12.50 -3.45 -7.32
N THR A 615 13.62 -3.82 -6.68
CA THR A 615 14.43 -5.00 -7.02
C THR A 615 13.67 -6.32 -6.94
N TYR A 616 12.62 -6.42 -6.12
CA TYR A 616 11.85 -7.65 -5.89
C TYR A 616 10.49 -7.66 -6.61
N GLN A 617 10.28 -6.76 -7.56
CA GLN A 617 9.05 -6.69 -8.34
C GLN A 617 9.06 -7.68 -9.52
N THR A 618 10.22 -8.07 -10.02
CA THR A 618 10.35 -9.05 -11.11
C THR A 618 10.20 -10.49 -10.61
N HIS A 619 9.58 -11.36 -11.38
CA HIS A 619 9.30 -12.74 -10.97
C HIS A 619 10.57 -13.55 -10.64
N ASP A 620 11.68 -13.27 -11.31
CA ASP A 620 12.98 -13.90 -11.03
C ASP A 620 13.54 -13.56 -9.64
N GLN A 621 13.09 -12.47 -9.03
CA GLN A 621 13.48 -12.02 -7.69
C GLN A 621 12.46 -12.35 -6.59
N GLN A 622 11.32 -12.94 -6.93
CA GLN A 622 10.23 -13.23 -6.01
C GLN A 622 10.26 -14.65 -5.47
N LEU A 623 9.62 -14.88 -4.34
CA LEU A 623 9.34 -16.19 -3.77
C LEU A 623 7.86 -16.55 -3.98
N ASP A 624 7.61 -17.83 -4.31
CA ASP A 624 6.25 -18.33 -4.50
C ASP A 624 5.70 -19.01 -3.26
N ILE A 625 6.54 -19.83 -2.57
CA ILE A 625 6.14 -20.53 -1.35
C ILE A 625 7.23 -20.38 -0.30
N VAL A 626 6.86 -19.97 0.90
CA VAL A 626 7.77 -19.96 2.05
C VAL A 626 7.27 -20.93 3.11
N ILE A 627 8.09 -21.93 3.44
CA ILE A 627 7.78 -22.93 4.45
C ILE A 627 8.16 -22.39 5.83
N VAL A 628 7.21 -22.44 6.75
CA VAL A 628 7.35 -21.88 8.11
C VAL A 628 6.76 -22.82 9.16
N VAL A 629 7.16 -22.64 10.41
CA VAL A 629 6.47 -23.26 11.56
C VAL A 629 5.48 -22.26 12.14
N ASP A 630 5.95 -21.27 12.92
CA ASP A 630 5.10 -20.20 13.49
C ASP A 630 5.52 -18.81 13.01
N ARG A 631 6.69 -18.74 12.35
CA ARG A 631 7.23 -17.48 11.87
C ARG A 631 6.36 -16.97 10.72
N LEU A 632 6.21 -15.66 10.59
CA LEU A 632 5.40 -14.94 9.58
C LEU A 632 3.87 -15.14 9.72
N LEU A 633 3.37 -16.07 10.52
CA LEU A 633 1.93 -16.23 10.76
C LEU A 633 1.33 -15.04 11.52
N THR A 634 2.15 -14.29 12.24
CA THR A 634 1.74 -13.10 13.00
C THR A 634 2.68 -11.93 12.72
N GLY A 635 2.14 -10.70 12.62
CA GLY A 635 2.93 -9.47 12.50
C GLY A 635 3.57 -9.20 11.14
N PHE A 636 3.49 -10.11 10.16
CA PHE A 636 4.05 -9.94 8.82
C PHE A 636 3.03 -9.30 7.87
N ASP A 637 3.49 -8.34 7.05
CA ASP A 637 2.66 -7.67 6.06
C ASP A 637 3.22 -7.86 4.65
N ALA A 638 2.45 -8.52 3.80
CA ALA A 638 2.77 -8.81 2.40
C ALA A 638 1.50 -8.83 1.57
N PRO A 639 1.14 -7.74 0.89
CA PRO A 639 -0.09 -7.66 0.09
C PRO A 639 -0.19 -8.73 -0.99
N ARG A 640 0.93 -9.11 -1.61
CA ARG A 640 1.00 -10.18 -2.63
C ARG A 640 0.72 -11.58 -2.07
N LEU A 641 0.79 -11.80 -0.76
CA LEU A 641 0.51 -13.10 -0.13
C LEU A 641 -0.98 -13.44 -0.25
N SER A 642 -1.33 -14.38 -1.11
CA SER A 642 -2.73 -14.81 -1.34
C SER A 642 -3.12 -16.04 -0.54
N THR A 643 -2.18 -16.97 -0.31
CA THR A 643 -2.50 -18.33 0.14
C THR A 643 -1.77 -18.71 1.41
N LEU A 644 -2.48 -19.37 2.31
CA LEU A 644 -1.93 -20.02 3.49
C LEU A 644 -2.29 -21.53 3.44
N TYR A 645 -1.27 -22.35 3.27
CA TYR A 645 -1.36 -23.81 3.36
C TYR A 645 -1.05 -24.25 4.78
N LEU A 646 -1.92 -25.07 5.39
CA LEU A 646 -1.84 -25.52 6.77
C LEU A 646 -1.79 -27.05 6.83
N ASP A 647 -0.60 -27.63 7.00
CA ASP A 647 -0.41 -29.04 7.34
C ASP A 647 0.01 -29.17 8.81
N ARG A 648 -0.94 -28.87 9.68
CA ARG A 648 -0.81 -28.88 11.14
C ARG A 648 -2.17 -28.98 11.79
N SER A 649 -2.21 -29.34 13.10
CA SER A 649 -3.44 -29.28 13.88
C SER A 649 -3.96 -27.85 14.04
N PRO A 650 -5.28 -27.65 14.24
CA PRO A 650 -5.88 -26.32 14.40
C PRO A 650 -5.23 -25.52 15.53
N MET A 651 -4.95 -24.25 15.24
CA MET A 651 -4.42 -23.30 16.22
C MET A 651 -5.54 -22.75 17.10
N ASN A 652 -5.17 -22.15 18.24
CA ASN A 652 -6.12 -21.36 19.04
C ASN A 652 -6.80 -20.27 18.19
N PRO A 653 -8.07 -19.91 18.46
CA PRO A 653 -8.85 -18.96 17.65
C PRO A 653 -8.14 -17.66 17.33
N GLN A 654 -7.44 -17.05 18.30
CA GLN A 654 -6.67 -15.84 18.11
C GLN A 654 -5.50 -16.00 17.12
N ASN A 655 -4.78 -17.11 17.19
CA ASN A 655 -3.66 -17.39 16.29
C ASN A 655 -4.16 -17.75 14.89
N LEU A 656 -5.29 -18.46 14.83
CA LEU A 656 -5.93 -18.86 13.56
C LEU A 656 -6.33 -17.62 12.75
N ILE A 657 -7.09 -16.70 13.35
CA ILE A 657 -7.53 -15.49 12.65
C ILE A 657 -6.36 -14.55 12.28
N GLN A 658 -5.29 -14.53 13.09
CA GLN A 658 -4.08 -13.77 12.77
C GLN A 658 -3.33 -14.37 11.59
N ALA A 659 -3.22 -15.68 11.50
CA ALA A 659 -2.61 -16.38 10.38
C ALA A 659 -3.42 -16.17 9.09
N PHE A 660 -4.75 -16.29 9.15
CA PHE A 660 -5.65 -16.00 8.02
C PHE A 660 -5.49 -14.57 7.52
N SER A 661 -5.41 -13.61 8.46
CA SER A 661 -5.24 -12.20 8.14
C SER A 661 -3.90 -11.85 7.47
N ARG A 662 -3.00 -12.83 7.24
CA ARG A 662 -1.82 -12.62 6.38
C ARG A 662 -2.20 -12.59 4.90
N THR A 663 -3.25 -13.32 4.51
CA THR A 663 -3.67 -13.49 3.12
C THR A 663 -4.70 -12.46 2.66
N ASN A 664 -5.32 -11.70 3.55
CA ASN A 664 -6.48 -10.85 3.25
C ASN A 664 -6.14 -9.39 2.89
N ARG A 665 -4.90 -9.07 2.57
CA ARG A 665 -4.53 -7.74 2.09
C ARG A 665 -5.02 -7.54 0.66
N ILE A 666 -5.55 -6.35 0.38
CA ILE A 666 -5.82 -5.93 -0.99
C ILE A 666 -4.48 -5.74 -1.70
N TYR A 667 -4.35 -6.28 -2.89
CA TYR A 667 -3.16 -6.14 -3.73
C TYR A 667 -3.55 -5.60 -5.11
N ASP A 668 -4.32 -6.36 -5.86
CA ASP A 668 -4.85 -6.01 -7.17
C ASP A 668 -6.31 -6.48 -7.31
N LEU A 669 -6.91 -6.28 -8.47
CA LEU A 669 -8.29 -6.69 -8.75
C LEU A 669 -8.44 -8.21 -8.91
N GLY A 670 -7.38 -8.92 -9.25
CA GLY A 670 -7.37 -10.38 -9.40
C GLY A 670 -7.40 -11.12 -8.07
N LYS A 671 -6.89 -10.53 -7.01
CA LYS A 671 -6.89 -11.11 -5.66
C LYS A 671 -8.23 -10.87 -4.98
N LYS A 672 -9.18 -11.78 -5.15
CA LYS A 672 -10.56 -11.65 -4.61
C LYS A 672 -10.69 -12.04 -3.15
N TRP A 673 -9.91 -13.02 -2.68
CA TRP A 673 -10.01 -13.62 -1.35
C TRP A 673 -8.63 -13.93 -0.78
N GLY A 674 -8.52 -13.95 0.55
CA GLY A 674 -7.45 -14.69 1.22
C GLY A 674 -7.76 -16.18 1.15
N GLN A 675 -6.88 -16.95 0.51
CA GLN A 675 -7.03 -18.40 0.31
C GLN A 675 -6.45 -19.17 1.50
N ILE A 676 -7.25 -20.03 2.13
CA ILE A 676 -6.84 -20.87 3.24
C ILE A 676 -7.05 -22.32 2.84
N VAL A 677 -6.01 -23.12 2.92
CA VAL A 677 -6.05 -24.56 2.57
C VAL A 677 -5.57 -25.37 3.77
N THR A 678 -6.37 -26.32 4.24
CA THR A 678 -6.03 -27.18 5.37
C THR A 678 -5.95 -28.64 4.93
N PHE A 679 -4.94 -29.39 5.41
CA PHE A 679 -4.68 -30.78 5.02
C PHE A 679 -4.88 -31.79 6.14
N GLN A 680 -5.18 -31.34 7.37
CA GLN A 680 -5.39 -32.17 8.54
C GLN A 680 -6.72 -31.84 9.22
N TYR A 681 -7.36 -32.80 9.85
CA TYR A 681 -8.51 -32.63 10.74
C TYR A 681 -9.63 -31.70 10.21
N PRO A 682 -10.27 -31.97 9.07
CA PRO A 682 -11.22 -31.05 8.46
C PRO A 682 -12.36 -30.63 9.38
N ASP A 683 -12.95 -31.53 10.17
CA ASP A 683 -14.04 -31.20 11.11
C ASP A 683 -13.56 -30.31 12.27
N GLN A 684 -12.36 -30.60 12.80
CA GLN A 684 -11.76 -29.77 13.86
C GLN A 684 -11.40 -28.39 13.35
N TYR A 685 -10.91 -28.27 12.10
CA TYR A 685 -10.66 -26.98 11.47
C TYR A 685 -11.96 -26.21 11.25
N SER A 686 -13.01 -26.83 10.74
CA SER A 686 -14.32 -26.19 10.60
C SER A 686 -14.82 -25.63 11.91
N ALA A 687 -14.80 -26.45 12.98
CA ALA A 687 -15.20 -25.99 14.33
C ALA A 687 -14.29 -24.86 14.90
N ALA A 688 -12.97 -24.93 14.64
CA ALA A 688 -12.03 -23.90 15.09
C ALA A 688 -12.23 -22.58 14.35
N ILE A 689 -12.53 -22.65 13.04
CA ILE A 689 -12.82 -21.51 12.18
C ILE A 689 -14.11 -20.83 12.62
N ASP A 690 -15.19 -21.60 12.80
CA ASP A 690 -16.48 -21.07 13.27
C ASP A 690 -16.35 -20.38 14.63
N LYS A 691 -15.60 -20.98 15.55
CA LYS A 691 -15.30 -20.37 16.86
C LYS A 691 -14.50 -19.09 16.70
N ALA A 692 -13.49 -19.06 15.84
CA ALA A 692 -12.66 -17.87 15.60
C ALA A 692 -13.46 -16.74 14.97
N LEU A 693 -14.29 -17.03 13.97
CA LEU A 693 -15.16 -16.05 13.32
C LEU A 693 -16.26 -15.52 14.27
N THR A 694 -16.87 -16.39 15.06
CA THR A 694 -17.84 -15.99 16.10
C THR A 694 -17.23 -14.99 17.07
N LEU A 695 -15.99 -15.23 17.51
CA LEU A 695 -15.30 -14.34 18.46
C LEU A 695 -14.85 -13.02 17.84
N TYR A 696 -14.34 -13.04 16.59
CA TYR A 696 -13.61 -11.91 16.03
C TYR A 696 -14.31 -11.21 14.86
N ALA A 697 -15.38 -11.81 14.30
CA ALA A 697 -16.24 -11.24 13.27
C ALA A 697 -17.64 -10.86 13.80
N ASN A 698 -17.73 -10.40 15.02
CA ASN A 698 -18.94 -9.86 15.66
C ASN A 698 -20.15 -10.82 15.68
N GLY A 699 -19.89 -12.14 15.70
CA GLY A 699 -20.93 -13.18 15.75
C GLY A 699 -21.46 -13.65 14.39
N GLY A 700 -20.93 -13.14 13.27
CA GLY A 700 -21.39 -13.50 11.92
C GLY A 700 -20.29 -14.08 11.01
N THR A 701 -20.65 -15.11 10.27
CA THR A 701 -19.85 -15.63 9.15
C THR A 701 -20.19 -14.93 7.83
N ASN A 702 -21.37 -14.28 7.76
CA ASN A 702 -21.89 -13.61 6.58
C ASN A 702 -21.00 -12.41 6.18
N GLY A 703 -20.45 -12.43 4.97
CA GLY A 703 -19.58 -11.38 4.43
C GLY A 703 -18.09 -11.58 4.74
N VAL A 704 -17.73 -12.41 5.72
CA VAL A 704 -16.32 -12.69 6.06
C VAL A 704 -15.77 -13.86 5.24
N LEU A 705 -16.59 -14.87 5.00
CA LEU A 705 -16.26 -16.00 4.13
C LEU A 705 -16.74 -15.76 2.70
N ALA A 706 -15.96 -16.25 1.75
CA ALA A 706 -16.39 -16.32 0.35
C ALA A 706 -17.71 -17.12 0.27
N PRO A 707 -18.63 -16.76 -0.63
CA PRO A 707 -19.82 -17.59 -0.91
C PRO A 707 -19.37 -19.02 -1.24
N ASP A 708 -20.26 -19.98 -0.98
CA ASP A 708 -20.02 -21.35 -1.44
C ASP A 708 -20.09 -21.47 -2.98
N TRP A 709 -19.64 -22.61 -3.51
CA TRP A 709 -19.66 -22.90 -4.94
C TRP A 709 -21.05 -22.69 -5.56
N ASN A 710 -22.08 -23.25 -4.93
CA ASN A 710 -23.45 -23.18 -5.46
C ASN A 710 -23.96 -21.75 -5.56
N THR A 711 -23.70 -20.95 -4.53
CA THR A 711 -24.09 -19.51 -4.50
C THR A 711 -23.31 -18.73 -5.58
N SER A 712 -22.02 -18.94 -5.71
CA SER A 712 -21.18 -18.28 -6.72
C SER A 712 -21.54 -18.70 -8.12
N ARG A 713 -21.81 -19.99 -8.31
CA ARG A 713 -22.31 -20.56 -9.55
C ARG A 713 -23.65 -19.96 -9.98
N GLN A 714 -24.60 -19.86 -9.04
CA GLN A 714 -25.90 -19.22 -9.33
C GLN A 714 -25.76 -17.77 -9.77
N ARG A 715 -24.90 -17.00 -9.11
CA ARG A 715 -24.59 -15.62 -9.50
C ARG A 715 -24.00 -15.56 -10.91
N TYR A 716 -23.07 -16.44 -11.22
CA TYR A 716 -22.49 -16.54 -12.56
C TYR A 716 -23.55 -16.86 -13.61
N LEU A 717 -24.38 -17.88 -13.37
CA LEU A 717 -25.44 -18.28 -14.30
C LEU A 717 -26.48 -17.18 -14.52
N GLN A 718 -26.85 -16.45 -13.46
CA GLN A 718 -27.79 -15.33 -13.57
C GLN A 718 -27.19 -14.18 -14.38
N SER A 719 -25.97 -13.78 -14.11
CA SER A 719 -25.29 -12.73 -14.86
C SER A 719 -25.05 -13.15 -16.32
N ARG A 720 -24.70 -14.41 -16.54
CA ARG A 720 -24.56 -15.00 -17.87
C ARG A 720 -25.87 -14.97 -18.65
N GLN A 721 -26.99 -15.34 -18.03
CA GLN A 721 -28.33 -15.28 -18.65
C GLN A 721 -28.72 -13.84 -19.07
N GLN A 722 -28.35 -12.84 -18.28
CA GLN A 722 -28.56 -11.44 -18.66
C GLN A 722 -27.75 -11.05 -19.89
N LEU A 723 -26.49 -11.48 -19.96
CA LEU A 723 -25.60 -11.23 -21.08
C LEU A 723 -26.04 -12.02 -22.34
N ASP A 724 -26.60 -13.21 -22.19
CA ASP A 724 -27.11 -14.07 -23.27
C ASP A 724 -28.18 -13.37 -24.13
N ASN A 725 -28.91 -12.41 -23.58
CA ASN A 725 -29.87 -11.62 -24.36
C ASN A 725 -29.21 -10.87 -25.53
N TYR A 726 -27.94 -10.54 -25.38
CA TYR A 726 -27.13 -9.87 -26.40
C TYR A 726 -26.34 -10.89 -27.25
N ILE A 727 -25.76 -11.91 -26.64
CA ILE A 727 -24.90 -12.92 -27.32
C ILE A 727 -25.71 -13.78 -28.31
N LYS A 728 -26.90 -14.23 -27.90
CA LYS A 728 -27.77 -15.11 -28.75
C LYS A 728 -28.44 -14.36 -29.91
N ASN A 729 -28.29 -13.06 -29.97
CA ASN A 729 -28.81 -12.25 -31.06
C ASN A 729 -27.73 -11.37 -31.70
N PRO A 730 -26.96 -11.91 -32.66
CA PRO A 730 -25.81 -11.21 -33.29
C PRO A 730 -26.20 -9.83 -33.85
N LYS A 731 -27.41 -9.68 -34.36
CA LYS A 731 -27.89 -8.39 -34.90
C LYS A 731 -28.01 -7.33 -33.80
N VAL A 732 -28.45 -7.70 -32.61
CA VAL A 732 -28.55 -6.77 -31.47
C VAL A 732 -27.15 -6.38 -31.04
N LEU A 733 -26.23 -7.36 -30.98
CA LEU A 733 -24.84 -7.12 -30.61
C LEU A 733 -24.12 -6.21 -31.63
N GLU A 734 -24.39 -6.38 -32.93
CA GLU A 734 -23.81 -5.55 -34.00
C GLU A 734 -24.27 -4.10 -33.92
N THR A 735 -25.57 -3.87 -33.67
CA THR A 735 -26.16 -2.51 -33.66
C THR A 735 -26.08 -1.82 -32.31
N LEU A 736 -25.56 -2.46 -31.30
CA LEU A 736 -25.58 -2.01 -29.91
C LEU A 736 -24.87 -0.66 -29.68
N ILE A 737 -23.80 -0.38 -30.44
CA ILE A 737 -23.08 0.90 -30.38
C ILE A 737 -23.99 2.07 -30.82
N ASP A 738 -24.91 1.83 -31.75
CA ASP A 738 -25.87 2.82 -32.26
C ASP A 738 -27.24 2.75 -31.58
N ALA A 739 -27.42 1.83 -30.65
CA ALA A 739 -28.68 1.67 -29.88
C ALA A 739 -28.92 2.88 -28.96
N PRO A 740 -30.17 3.07 -28.50
CA PRO A 740 -30.52 4.10 -27.52
C PRO A 740 -29.65 3.95 -26.22
N GLN A 741 -29.27 5.07 -25.63
CA GLN A 741 -28.45 5.09 -24.41
C GLN A 741 -28.96 4.13 -23.31
N LYS A 742 -30.28 4.00 -23.14
CA LYS A 742 -30.89 3.09 -22.16
C LYS A 742 -30.47 1.64 -22.40
N GLU A 743 -30.41 1.20 -23.64
CA GLU A 743 -30.03 -0.16 -24.02
C GLU A 743 -28.52 -0.37 -23.88
N GLN A 744 -27.71 0.62 -24.29
CA GLN A 744 -26.27 0.62 -24.08
C GLN A 744 -25.91 0.47 -22.60
N LYS A 745 -26.64 1.17 -21.73
CA LYS A 745 -26.50 1.13 -20.27
C LYS A 745 -26.88 -0.23 -19.69
N GLN A 746 -27.97 -0.83 -20.18
CA GLN A 746 -28.40 -2.17 -19.75
C GLN A 746 -27.34 -3.22 -20.12
N PHE A 747 -26.77 -3.13 -21.32
CA PHE A 747 -25.67 -4.00 -21.73
C PHE A 747 -24.45 -3.82 -20.84
N ALA A 748 -24.00 -2.57 -20.63
CA ALA A 748 -22.83 -2.29 -19.79
C ALA A 748 -23.00 -2.87 -18.38
N LYS A 749 -24.18 -2.72 -17.78
CA LYS A 749 -24.49 -3.29 -16.47
C LYS A 749 -24.48 -4.83 -16.48
N ALA A 750 -25.05 -5.45 -17.51
CA ALA A 750 -25.04 -6.90 -17.64
C ALA A 750 -23.63 -7.45 -17.84
N PHE A 751 -22.80 -6.74 -18.62
CA PHE A 751 -21.41 -7.09 -18.82
C PHE A 751 -20.58 -6.97 -17.54
N GLN A 752 -20.69 -5.87 -16.80
CA GLN A 752 -20.02 -5.69 -15.50
C GLN A 752 -20.38 -6.80 -14.50
N ALA A 753 -21.68 -7.13 -14.39
CA ALA A 753 -22.16 -8.20 -13.51
C ALA A 753 -21.61 -9.58 -13.92
N TYR A 754 -21.52 -9.83 -15.21
CA TYR A 754 -20.95 -11.07 -15.75
C TYR A 754 -19.44 -11.15 -15.47
N ASP A 755 -18.70 -10.09 -15.75
CA ASP A 755 -17.26 -10.04 -15.56
C ASP A 755 -16.88 -10.25 -14.08
N GLN A 756 -17.59 -9.59 -13.15
CA GLN A 756 -17.40 -9.79 -11.70
C GLN A 756 -17.68 -11.22 -11.27
N ALA A 757 -18.78 -11.79 -11.75
CA ALA A 757 -19.16 -13.16 -11.41
C ALA A 757 -18.20 -14.19 -12.01
N LEU A 758 -17.69 -13.95 -13.22
CA LEU A 758 -16.69 -14.78 -13.88
C LEU A 758 -15.35 -14.73 -13.14
N ALA A 759 -14.89 -13.53 -12.76
CA ALA A 759 -13.68 -13.36 -11.96
C ALA A 759 -13.77 -14.09 -10.61
N ALA A 760 -14.91 -13.99 -9.94
CA ALA A 760 -15.15 -14.69 -8.67
C ALA A 760 -15.11 -16.22 -8.86
N ILE A 761 -15.83 -16.76 -9.86
CA ILE A 761 -15.97 -18.21 -10.04
C ILE A 761 -14.66 -18.86 -10.49
N LYS A 762 -13.83 -18.17 -11.26
CA LYS A 762 -12.49 -18.64 -11.65
C LYS A 762 -11.57 -18.95 -10.47
N THR A 763 -11.89 -18.51 -9.25
CA THR A 763 -11.13 -18.83 -8.03
C THR A 763 -11.50 -20.17 -7.39
N TYR A 764 -12.52 -20.89 -7.90
CA TYR A 764 -13.03 -22.11 -7.30
C TYR A 764 -12.44 -23.35 -7.97
N ASP A 765 -12.01 -24.33 -7.15
CA ASP A 765 -11.38 -25.57 -7.59
C ASP A 765 -12.37 -26.54 -8.24
N GLU A 766 -13.68 -26.38 -7.96
CA GLU A 766 -14.77 -27.09 -8.59
C GLU A 766 -14.79 -26.92 -10.11
N LEU A 767 -14.21 -25.84 -10.64
CA LEU A 767 -14.01 -25.68 -12.08
C LEU A 767 -13.03 -26.71 -12.68
N ASP A 768 -12.07 -27.22 -11.89
CA ASP A 768 -11.15 -28.28 -12.33
C ASP A 768 -11.72 -29.68 -12.09
N LYS A 769 -12.81 -29.78 -11.32
CA LYS A 769 -13.44 -31.05 -10.92
C LYS A 769 -14.83 -31.22 -11.54
N GLN A 770 -15.11 -30.57 -12.70
CA GLN A 770 -16.43 -30.58 -13.35
C GLN A 770 -16.96 -31.98 -13.59
N ASP A 771 -16.09 -32.94 -14.00
CA ASP A 771 -16.46 -34.33 -14.24
C ASP A 771 -16.94 -35.08 -12.98
N GLN A 772 -16.60 -34.54 -11.79
CA GLN A 772 -17.01 -35.08 -10.50
C GLN A 772 -18.29 -34.49 -9.97
N LEU A 773 -18.75 -33.37 -10.58
CA LEU A 773 -19.97 -32.68 -10.18
C LEU A 773 -21.19 -33.27 -10.85
N PRO A 774 -22.38 -33.22 -10.19
CA PRO A 774 -23.63 -33.54 -10.86
C PRO A 774 -23.80 -32.71 -12.14
N ALA A 775 -24.34 -33.30 -13.21
CA ALA A 775 -24.51 -32.60 -14.49
C ALA A 775 -25.27 -31.26 -14.38
N ALA A 776 -26.19 -31.14 -13.40
CA ALA A 776 -26.90 -29.90 -13.11
C ALA A 776 -26.03 -28.82 -12.45
N GLU A 777 -24.86 -29.17 -11.93
CA GLU A 777 -23.91 -28.28 -11.26
C GLU A 777 -22.70 -27.94 -12.14
N GLN A 778 -22.52 -28.58 -13.26
CA GLN A 778 -21.44 -28.31 -14.20
C GLN A 778 -21.63 -26.95 -14.89
N ILE A 779 -20.52 -26.25 -15.12
CA ILE A 779 -20.45 -25.00 -15.88
C ILE A 779 -19.47 -25.23 -17.03
N ASN A 780 -19.86 -24.84 -18.22
CA ASN A 780 -18.94 -24.75 -19.33
C ASN A 780 -18.50 -23.29 -19.51
N LEU A 781 -17.26 -22.96 -19.24
CA LEU A 781 -16.70 -21.63 -19.48
C LEU A 781 -16.30 -21.42 -20.95
N GLU A 782 -16.14 -22.52 -21.71
CA GLU A 782 -15.75 -22.48 -23.12
C GLU A 782 -16.94 -22.14 -24.07
N ASP A 783 -18.16 -22.01 -23.51
CA ASP A 783 -19.36 -21.61 -24.29
C ASP A 783 -19.25 -20.20 -24.86
N ILE A 784 -18.34 -19.37 -24.34
CA ILE A 784 -17.95 -18.09 -24.95
C ILE A 784 -16.60 -18.31 -25.57
N SER A 785 -16.54 -18.28 -26.91
CA SER A 785 -15.23 -18.35 -27.59
C SER A 785 -14.38 -17.10 -27.26
N PRO A 786 -13.04 -17.21 -27.29
CA PRO A 786 -12.15 -16.06 -27.08
C PRO A 786 -12.45 -14.87 -28.00
N GLU A 787 -12.89 -15.13 -29.25
CA GLU A 787 -13.27 -14.09 -30.20
C GLU A 787 -14.55 -13.37 -29.78
N LEU A 788 -15.52 -14.11 -29.24
CA LEU A 788 -16.76 -13.51 -28.71
C LEU A 788 -16.49 -12.71 -27.44
N GLU A 789 -15.64 -13.22 -26.54
CA GLU A 789 -15.19 -12.51 -25.34
C GLU A 789 -14.53 -11.19 -25.70
N SER A 790 -13.58 -11.20 -26.63
CA SER A 790 -12.93 -9.99 -27.14
C SER A 790 -13.91 -9.01 -27.82
N THR A 791 -14.93 -9.53 -28.52
CA THR A 791 -15.96 -8.70 -29.15
C THR A 791 -16.83 -8.01 -28.11
N LEU A 792 -17.22 -8.71 -27.05
CA LEU A 792 -18.02 -8.17 -25.95
C LEU A 792 -17.24 -7.08 -25.19
N GLU A 793 -15.96 -7.33 -24.94
CA GLU A 793 -15.04 -6.39 -24.31
C GLU A 793 -14.89 -5.11 -25.14
N GLY A 794 -14.57 -5.24 -26.45
CA GLY A 794 -14.42 -4.10 -27.35
C GLY A 794 -15.70 -3.26 -27.46
N LYS A 795 -16.87 -3.91 -27.51
CA LYS A 795 -18.15 -3.22 -27.51
C LYS A 795 -18.44 -2.53 -26.16
N TYR A 796 -18.15 -3.21 -25.06
CA TYR A 796 -18.29 -2.62 -23.73
C TYR A 796 -17.44 -1.37 -23.60
N GLN A 797 -16.16 -1.44 -23.97
CA GLN A 797 -15.24 -0.29 -23.90
C GLN A 797 -15.73 0.87 -24.80
N THR A 798 -16.10 0.57 -26.03
CA THR A 798 -16.64 1.58 -26.96
C THR A 798 -17.90 2.26 -26.43
N ILE A 799 -18.81 1.47 -25.83
CA ILE A 799 -20.05 2.00 -25.25
C ILE A 799 -19.74 2.88 -24.04
N ILE A 800 -18.87 2.46 -23.15
CA ILE A 800 -18.45 3.27 -21.98
C ILE A 800 -17.81 4.58 -22.43
N ASP A 801 -16.91 4.53 -23.40
CA ASP A 801 -16.25 5.73 -23.95
C ASP A 801 -17.27 6.67 -24.61
N LYS A 802 -18.26 6.13 -25.35
CA LYS A 802 -19.35 6.90 -25.94
C LYS A 802 -20.26 7.51 -24.88
N LEU A 803 -20.67 6.74 -23.88
CA LEU A 803 -21.46 7.24 -22.74
C LEU A 803 -20.74 8.35 -21.99
N LYS A 804 -19.41 8.22 -21.80
CA LYS A 804 -18.54 9.27 -21.22
C LYS A 804 -18.47 10.52 -22.12
N ALA A 805 -18.40 10.35 -23.44
CA ALA A 805 -18.35 11.46 -24.40
C ALA A 805 -19.70 12.19 -24.53
N ASP A 806 -20.78 11.44 -24.64
CA ASP A 806 -22.14 12.00 -24.72
C ASP A 806 -22.50 12.83 -23.47
N ARG A 807 -22.00 12.40 -22.33
CA ARG A 807 -22.19 13.09 -21.06
C ARG A 807 -21.44 14.41 -20.99
N LYS A 808 -20.29 14.54 -21.65
CA LYS A 808 -19.56 15.82 -21.76
C LYS A 808 -20.32 16.86 -22.58
N ASN A 809 -21.30 16.43 -23.39
CA ASN A 809 -22.02 17.28 -24.34
C ASN A 809 -23.46 17.58 -23.93
N ASP A 810 -24.04 16.89 -22.91
CA ASP A 810 -25.45 17.01 -22.57
C ASP A 810 -25.68 17.19 -21.06
N ASP A 811 -26.07 18.38 -20.65
CA ASP A 811 -26.39 18.80 -19.27
C ASP A 811 -27.66 18.12 -18.69
N LYS A 812 -28.26 17.15 -19.37
CA LYS A 812 -29.61 16.59 -19.05
C LYS A 812 -29.67 15.09 -18.86
N SER A 813 -28.56 14.38 -18.69
CA SER A 813 -28.66 12.91 -18.56
C SER A 813 -29.05 12.47 -17.15
N THR A 814 -30.24 11.84 -17.09
CA THR A 814 -30.79 11.15 -15.93
C THR A 814 -30.00 9.94 -15.50
N ASP A 815 -29.96 9.80 -14.18
CA ASP A 815 -29.63 8.65 -13.32
C ASP A 815 -29.10 7.37 -14.00
N LEU A 816 -27.85 7.03 -13.70
CA LEU A 816 -27.16 5.86 -14.20
C LEU A 816 -26.40 5.16 -13.09
N ASN A 817 -27.00 4.09 -12.58
CA ASN A 817 -26.34 3.09 -11.73
C ASN A 817 -25.37 2.19 -12.53
N ILE A 818 -24.40 2.77 -13.23
CA ILE A 818 -23.29 2.05 -13.88
C ILE A 818 -22.00 2.63 -13.34
N ASP A 819 -21.11 1.78 -12.92
CA ASP A 819 -19.73 2.16 -12.61
C ASP A 819 -18.98 2.39 -13.94
N GLU A 820 -18.88 3.64 -14.36
CA GLU A 820 -18.17 4.04 -15.60
C GLU A 820 -16.66 3.88 -15.48
N ASP A 821 -16.14 3.78 -14.27
CA ASP A 821 -14.72 3.53 -13.98
C ASP A 821 -14.43 2.06 -13.67
N TYR A 822 -15.44 1.23 -13.85
CA TYR A 822 -15.31 -0.20 -13.67
C TYR A 822 -14.14 -0.73 -14.51
N LYS A 823 -13.17 -1.28 -13.83
CA LYS A 823 -12.08 -2.03 -14.45
C LYS A 823 -12.49 -3.47 -14.56
N MET A 824 -12.44 -4.03 -15.75
CA MET A 824 -12.77 -5.42 -15.99
C MET A 824 -11.93 -6.33 -15.10
N GLU A 825 -12.59 -7.20 -14.36
CA GLU A 825 -11.96 -8.01 -13.31
C GLU A 825 -11.55 -9.39 -13.81
N SER A 826 -12.30 -9.97 -14.76
CA SER A 826 -12.01 -11.29 -15.31
C SER A 826 -11.08 -11.25 -16.52
N ILE A 827 -11.13 -10.18 -17.27
CA ILE A 827 -10.43 -10.00 -18.56
C ILE A 827 -9.11 -9.25 -18.36
N HIS A 828 -9.07 -8.26 -17.47
CA HIS A 828 -7.80 -7.64 -17.03
C HIS A 828 -6.93 -8.56 -16.15
N MET A 829 -7.37 -9.78 -15.89
CA MET A 829 -6.50 -10.82 -15.34
C MET A 829 -5.40 -11.29 -16.30
N LYS A 830 -5.44 -10.89 -17.55
CA LYS A 830 -4.27 -10.87 -18.43
C LYS A 830 -3.71 -9.44 -18.43
N GLU A 831 -2.97 -9.05 -17.39
CA GLU A 831 -2.02 -7.97 -17.58
C GLU A 831 -1.15 -8.38 -18.76
N VAL A 832 -1.22 -7.57 -19.82
CA VAL A 832 -0.32 -7.72 -20.97
C VAL A 832 1.02 -7.16 -20.50
N ASP A 833 1.67 -7.94 -19.62
CA ASP A 833 3.03 -7.68 -19.21
C ASP A 833 4.00 -8.29 -20.24
N GLU A 834 5.24 -7.94 -20.11
CA GLU A 834 6.32 -8.49 -20.93
C GLU A 834 6.35 -10.03 -20.88
N PHE A 835 6.12 -10.61 -19.70
CA PHE A 835 6.15 -12.05 -19.51
C PHE A 835 5.05 -12.76 -20.31
N TYR A 836 3.84 -12.20 -20.31
CA TYR A 836 2.72 -12.73 -21.08
C TYR A 836 3.02 -12.69 -22.59
N ILE A 837 3.53 -11.57 -23.10
CA ILE A 837 3.90 -11.42 -24.52
C ILE A 837 4.99 -12.44 -24.87
N MET A 838 6.04 -12.56 -24.04
CA MET A 838 7.13 -13.51 -24.27
C MET A 838 6.64 -14.95 -24.22
N SER A 839 5.65 -15.27 -23.40
CA SER A 839 5.02 -16.61 -23.37
C SER A 839 4.30 -16.94 -24.67
N LEU A 840 3.59 -15.98 -25.25
CA LEU A 840 2.93 -16.11 -26.55
C LEU A 840 3.95 -16.31 -27.69
N ILE A 841 5.04 -15.56 -27.68
CA ILE A 841 6.13 -15.69 -28.65
C ILE A 841 6.75 -17.10 -28.57
N ARG A 842 7.00 -17.63 -27.36
CA ARG A 842 7.50 -19.01 -27.16
C ARG A 842 6.52 -20.06 -27.68
N ASN A 843 5.22 -19.91 -27.41
CA ASN A 843 4.21 -20.83 -27.89
C ASN A 843 4.16 -20.83 -29.42
N TYR A 844 4.26 -19.66 -30.05
CA TYR A 844 4.33 -19.54 -31.51
C TYR A 844 5.57 -20.26 -32.09
N ILE A 845 6.75 -20.10 -31.49
CA ILE A 845 7.99 -20.79 -31.89
C ILE A 845 7.83 -22.32 -31.76
N ALA A 846 7.24 -22.79 -30.66
CA ALA A 846 7.03 -24.21 -30.41
C ALA A 846 6.07 -24.84 -31.44
N THR A 847 4.99 -24.12 -31.77
CA THR A 847 3.99 -24.57 -32.76
C THR A 847 4.58 -24.59 -34.19
N ALA A 848 5.33 -23.55 -34.54
CA ALA A 848 5.98 -23.43 -35.84
C ALA A 848 7.04 -24.52 -36.07
N ASN A 849 7.79 -24.92 -35.03
CA ASN A 849 8.82 -25.97 -35.09
C ASN A 849 8.22 -27.36 -35.15
N GLN A 850 7.03 -27.60 -34.59
CA GLN A 850 6.32 -28.90 -34.69
C GLN A 850 5.75 -29.14 -36.09
N SER A 851 5.39 -28.09 -36.83
CA SER A 851 4.85 -28.17 -38.18
C SER A 851 5.92 -28.53 -39.25
N GLY A 852 7.20 -28.49 -38.88
CA GLY A 852 8.34 -28.81 -39.77
C GLY A 852 8.75 -30.29 -39.80
N GLN A 853 8.19 -31.20 -38.97
CA GLN A 853 8.39 -32.62 -39.02
C GLN A 853 7.19 -33.29 -39.69
N GLN A 854 7.42 -33.89 -40.86
CA GLN A 854 6.40 -34.65 -41.61
C GLN A 854 5.79 -35.77 -40.75
N VAL A 855 4.56 -35.54 -40.26
CA VAL A 855 3.61 -36.60 -39.92
C VAL A 855 2.26 -36.21 -40.51
N ASN A 856 1.72 -37.11 -41.35
CA ASN A 856 0.41 -37.01 -41.95
C ASN A 856 -0.70 -36.70 -40.93
N VAL A 857 -1.67 -35.93 -41.38
CA VAL A 857 -3.01 -35.72 -40.87
C VAL A 857 -3.23 -34.41 -40.10
N THR A 858 -3.86 -33.48 -40.81
CA THR A 858 -4.81 -32.45 -40.33
C THR A 858 -4.50 -31.79 -38.96
N GLN A 859 -3.56 -30.89 -38.93
CA GLN A 859 -3.53 -29.76 -37.99
C GLN A 859 -3.10 -28.53 -38.76
N GLU A 860 -3.92 -27.52 -38.64
CA GLU A 860 -3.82 -26.22 -39.30
C GLU A 860 -2.52 -25.49 -38.93
N SER A 861 -1.92 -24.82 -39.89
CA SER A 861 -0.88 -23.79 -39.65
C SER A 861 -1.38 -22.78 -38.63
N PRO A 862 -0.51 -22.18 -37.79
CA PRO A 862 -0.93 -21.14 -36.84
C PRO A 862 -1.83 -20.15 -37.56
N ALA A 863 -3.03 -19.94 -37.02
CA ALA A 863 -4.04 -19.10 -37.63
C ALA A 863 -3.49 -17.68 -37.84
N PRO A 864 -3.86 -16.98 -38.93
CA PRO A 864 -3.49 -15.58 -39.16
C PRO A 864 -3.78 -14.68 -37.98
N ASP A 865 -4.76 -15.03 -37.14
CA ASP A 865 -5.20 -14.30 -35.97
C ASP A 865 -4.21 -14.30 -34.79
N GLU A 866 -3.43 -15.36 -34.58
CA GLU A 866 -2.40 -15.40 -33.52
C GLU A 866 -1.27 -14.39 -33.77
N LYS A 867 -0.92 -14.16 -35.01
CA LYS A 867 0.09 -13.16 -35.39
C LYS A 867 -0.37 -11.72 -35.15
N LEU A 868 -1.65 -11.43 -35.39
CA LEU A 868 -2.25 -10.13 -35.10
C LEU A 868 -2.29 -9.88 -33.61
N GLN A 869 -2.74 -10.86 -32.82
CA GLN A 869 -2.88 -10.72 -31.37
C GLN A 869 -1.58 -10.37 -30.64
N VAL A 870 -0.46 -11.02 -30.98
CA VAL A 870 0.85 -10.69 -30.36
C VAL A 870 1.29 -9.28 -30.71
N GLY A 871 1.06 -8.83 -31.95
CA GLY A 871 1.33 -7.46 -32.37
C GLY A 871 0.54 -6.42 -31.59
N ASP A 872 -0.76 -6.70 -31.36
CA ASP A 872 -1.65 -5.83 -30.58
C ASP A 872 -1.25 -5.75 -29.10
N TYR A 873 -0.86 -6.87 -28.51
CA TYR A 873 -0.35 -6.91 -27.13
C TYR A 873 0.97 -6.15 -26.97
N ILE A 874 1.89 -6.25 -27.93
CA ILE A 874 3.11 -5.44 -27.96
C ILE A 874 2.75 -3.95 -28.05
N ALA A 875 1.75 -3.58 -28.86
CA ALA A 875 1.30 -2.20 -28.98
C ALA A 875 0.62 -1.68 -27.71
N GLN A 876 -0.08 -2.56 -26.98
CA GLN A 876 -0.66 -2.24 -25.68
C GLN A 876 0.43 -2.03 -24.63
N TYR A 877 1.39 -2.93 -24.54
CA TYR A 877 2.54 -2.83 -23.63
C TYR A 877 3.40 -1.58 -23.91
N ALA A 878 3.50 -1.17 -25.16
CA ALA A 878 4.20 0.04 -25.57
C ALA A 878 3.64 1.32 -24.92
N LYS A 879 2.35 1.34 -24.56
CA LYS A 879 1.73 2.48 -23.83
C LYS A 879 2.31 2.66 -22.42
N THR A 880 2.80 1.60 -21.82
CA THR A 880 3.40 1.60 -20.47
C THR A 880 4.92 1.62 -20.52
N ASN A 881 5.53 0.91 -21.47
CA ASN A 881 6.99 0.84 -21.64
C ASN A 881 7.40 0.73 -23.13
N GLU A 882 7.39 1.85 -23.84
CA GLU A 882 7.79 1.88 -25.27
C GLU A 882 9.25 1.45 -25.53
N PRO A 883 10.26 1.79 -24.67
CA PRO A 883 11.63 1.30 -24.90
C PRO A 883 11.75 -0.23 -24.93
N ARG A 884 11.17 -0.93 -23.95
CA ARG A 884 11.18 -2.40 -23.93
C ARG A 884 10.29 -3.00 -25.01
N ALA A 885 9.11 -2.43 -25.26
CA ALA A 885 8.22 -2.85 -26.34
C ALA A 885 8.88 -2.81 -27.73
N LYS A 886 9.77 -1.85 -27.97
CA LYS A 886 10.58 -1.75 -29.20
C LYS A 886 11.47 -2.98 -29.40
N HIS A 887 12.13 -3.46 -28.34
CA HIS A 887 12.95 -4.68 -28.38
C HIS A 887 12.10 -5.93 -28.59
N ILE A 888 10.99 -6.05 -27.91
CA ILE A 888 10.04 -7.16 -28.09
C ILE A 888 9.50 -7.18 -29.49
N ARG A 889 9.12 -6.03 -30.05
CA ARG A 889 8.65 -5.90 -31.44
C ARG A 889 9.71 -6.31 -32.44
N PHE A 890 10.97 -5.97 -32.19
CA PHE A 890 12.09 -6.39 -33.03
C PHE A 890 12.25 -7.91 -33.02
N ILE A 891 12.25 -8.52 -31.83
CA ILE A 891 12.33 -9.99 -31.65
C ILE A 891 11.13 -10.66 -32.30
N TRP A 892 9.92 -10.15 -32.10
CA TRP A 892 8.71 -10.72 -32.70
C TRP A 892 8.76 -10.71 -34.24
N ASN A 893 9.20 -9.64 -34.83
CA ASN A 893 9.38 -9.54 -36.28
C ASN A 893 10.42 -10.55 -36.80
N ASP A 894 11.51 -10.75 -36.09
CA ASP A 894 12.55 -11.74 -36.42
C ASP A 894 12.04 -13.18 -36.27
N VAL A 895 11.32 -13.47 -35.21
CA VAL A 895 10.64 -14.77 -34.95
C VAL A 895 9.61 -15.09 -36.05
N GLN A 896 8.88 -14.08 -36.55
CA GLN A 896 7.92 -14.29 -37.64
C GLN A 896 8.60 -14.68 -38.96
N GLN A 897 9.84 -14.18 -39.19
CA GLN A 897 10.62 -14.47 -40.39
C GLN A 897 11.32 -15.83 -40.31
N ASP A 898 11.92 -16.16 -39.17
CA ASP A 898 12.63 -17.45 -38.93
C ASP A 898 12.43 -17.97 -37.51
N PRO A 899 11.33 -18.70 -37.25
CA PRO A 899 11.09 -19.31 -35.93
C PRO A 899 12.16 -20.33 -35.53
N GLN A 900 12.82 -20.98 -36.50
CA GLN A 900 13.81 -22.05 -36.23
C GLN A 900 15.08 -21.48 -35.59
N LYS A 901 15.43 -20.24 -35.85
CA LYS A 901 16.55 -19.53 -35.24
C LYS A 901 16.48 -19.54 -33.71
N TYR A 902 15.27 -19.57 -33.16
CA TYR A 902 14.99 -19.52 -31.73
C TYR A 902 14.66 -20.91 -31.09
N SER A 903 14.80 -21.99 -31.84
CA SER A 903 14.48 -23.34 -31.34
C SER A 903 15.36 -23.84 -30.17
N HIS A 904 16.58 -23.29 -30.03
CA HIS A 904 17.56 -23.66 -29.01
C HIS A 904 18.00 -22.48 -28.12
N GLN A 905 17.40 -21.30 -28.30
CA GLN A 905 17.70 -20.10 -27.48
C GLN A 905 16.46 -19.69 -26.71
N ARG A 906 16.66 -19.26 -25.48
CA ARG A 906 15.58 -18.63 -24.70
C ARG A 906 15.36 -17.21 -25.22
N VAL A 907 14.15 -16.93 -25.64
CA VAL A 907 13.79 -15.63 -26.24
C VAL A 907 13.97 -14.49 -25.24
N GLU A 908 13.79 -14.76 -23.96
CA GLU A 908 14.04 -13.84 -22.86
C GLU A 908 15.52 -13.45 -22.76
N GLU A 909 16.43 -14.41 -22.96
CA GLU A 909 17.88 -14.13 -22.94
C GLU A 909 18.28 -13.23 -24.12
N VAL A 910 17.62 -13.41 -25.26
CA VAL A 910 17.83 -12.53 -26.44
C VAL A 910 17.34 -11.13 -26.15
N LEU A 911 16.19 -10.99 -25.48
CA LEU A 911 15.63 -9.70 -25.08
C LEU A 911 16.57 -8.97 -24.11
N GLU A 912 16.98 -9.65 -23.03
CA GLU A 912 17.87 -9.07 -22.01
C GLU A 912 19.25 -8.69 -22.61
N ASN A 913 19.81 -9.50 -23.51
CA ASN A 913 21.04 -9.16 -24.21
C ASN A 913 20.89 -7.93 -25.11
N SER A 914 19.78 -7.80 -25.81
CA SER A 914 19.47 -6.64 -26.63
C SER A 914 19.34 -5.35 -25.81
N ILE A 915 18.63 -5.41 -24.69
CA ILE A 915 18.48 -4.32 -23.73
C ILE A 915 19.83 -3.92 -23.12
N LYS A 916 20.62 -4.90 -22.71
CA LYS A 916 21.96 -4.67 -22.16
C LYS A 916 22.89 -3.97 -23.17
N GLN A 917 22.85 -4.37 -24.44
CA GLN A 917 23.62 -3.72 -25.50
C GLN A 917 23.22 -2.26 -25.71
N GLU A 918 21.90 -1.94 -25.78
CA GLU A 918 21.43 -0.56 -25.90
C GLU A 918 21.81 0.28 -24.67
N SER A 919 21.64 -0.26 -23.47
CA SER A 919 22.06 0.41 -22.23
C SER A 919 23.56 0.70 -22.21
N GLN A 920 24.40 -0.25 -22.64
CA GLN A 920 25.85 -0.04 -22.72
C GLN A 920 26.22 1.05 -23.74
N GLN A 921 25.57 1.09 -24.90
CA GLN A 921 25.82 2.14 -25.90
C GLN A 921 25.47 3.53 -25.37
N VAL A 922 24.34 3.65 -24.66
CA VAL A 922 23.94 4.92 -24.02
C VAL A 922 24.98 5.38 -23.01
N LEU A 923 25.52 4.46 -22.19
CA LEU A 923 26.53 4.80 -21.20
C LEU A 923 27.90 5.12 -21.80
N ILE A 924 28.31 4.44 -22.88
CA ILE A 924 29.53 4.77 -23.62
C ILE A 924 29.43 6.18 -24.17
N GLN A 925 28.31 6.51 -24.83
CA GLN A 925 28.09 7.85 -25.37
C GLN A 925 28.15 8.94 -24.28
N LEU A 926 27.49 8.70 -23.15
CA LEU A 926 27.52 9.65 -22.01
C LEU A 926 28.94 9.78 -21.41
N ALA A 927 29.69 8.69 -21.35
CA ALA A 927 31.07 8.71 -20.87
C ALA A 927 31.96 9.53 -21.81
N ASP A 928 31.82 9.33 -23.11
CA ASP A 928 32.58 10.07 -24.15
C ASP A 928 32.22 11.56 -24.15
N ASP A 929 30.93 11.90 -24.08
CA ASP A 929 30.45 13.29 -24.12
C ASP A 929 31.00 14.15 -22.97
N PHE A 930 31.36 13.55 -21.84
CA PHE A 930 31.83 14.26 -20.64
C PHE A 930 33.22 13.81 -20.14
N GLY A 931 33.91 12.93 -20.84
CA GLY A 931 35.21 12.39 -20.46
C GLY A 931 35.19 11.58 -19.16
N LEU A 932 34.11 10.84 -18.91
CA LEU A 932 33.89 10.07 -17.70
C LEU A 932 34.53 8.68 -17.79
N ASP A 933 34.76 8.08 -16.62
CA ASP A 933 35.20 6.68 -16.52
C ASP A 933 33.97 5.77 -16.64
N TYR A 934 33.98 4.89 -17.63
CA TYR A 934 32.85 4.02 -17.94
C TYR A 934 32.47 3.11 -16.77
N ASP A 935 33.45 2.47 -16.11
CA ASP A 935 33.18 1.52 -15.02
C ASP A 935 32.55 2.23 -13.81
N LYS A 936 33.00 3.45 -13.53
CA LYS A 936 32.40 4.27 -12.47
C LYS A 936 31.03 4.81 -12.83
N LEU A 937 30.82 5.16 -14.11
CA LEU A 937 29.51 5.58 -14.59
C LEU A 937 28.52 4.41 -14.51
N GLN A 938 28.93 3.21 -14.95
CA GLN A 938 28.13 1.99 -14.81
C GLN A 938 27.78 1.73 -13.34
N TYR A 939 28.78 1.81 -12.44
CA TYR A 939 28.52 1.64 -11.00
C TYR A 939 27.53 2.66 -10.44
N VAL A 940 27.60 3.92 -10.87
CA VAL A 940 26.63 4.95 -10.47
C VAL A 940 25.24 4.60 -10.98
N MET A 941 25.11 4.15 -12.24
CA MET A 941 23.83 3.79 -12.84
C MET A 941 23.20 2.56 -12.18
N ASP A 942 23.99 1.53 -11.89
CA ASP A 942 23.54 0.30 -11.22
C ASP A 942 23.07 0.54 -9.76
N ASN A 943 23.60 1.60 -9.13
CA ASN A 943 23.26 1.99 -7.76
C ASN A 943 22.50 3.33 -7.70
N TYR A 944 21.88 3.74 -8.81
CA TYR A 944 21.21 5.03 -8.88
C TYR A 944 19.91 5.01 -8.07
N ASP A 945 19.82 5.94 -7.13
CA ASP A 945 18.64 6.17 -6.32
C ASP A 945 18.08 7.56 -6.65
N LEU A 946 16.86 7.61 -7.20
CA LEU A 946 16.20 8.85 -7.60
C LEU A 946 15.90 9.77 -6.41
N ASP A 947 15.72 9.20 -5.24
CA ASP A 947 15.37 9.91 -4.01
C ASP A 947 16.61 10.50 -3.32
N ASN A 948 17.82 10.11 -3.79
CA ASN A 948 19.08 10.59 -3.24
C ASN A 948 19.69 11.68 -4.14
N SER A 949 19.85 12.89 -3.59
CA SER A 949 20.50 14.00 -4.28
C SER A 949 21.98 13.74 -4.63
N ASN A 950 22.60 12.75 -3.99
CA ASN A 950 23.98 12.33 -4.24
C ASN A 950 24.06 10.81 -4.40
N PRO A 951 23.79 10.24 -5.60
CA PRO A 951 23.87 8.81 -5.85
C PRO A 951 25.23 8.22 -5.46
N LYS A 952 25.21 6.96 -5.00
CA LYS A 952 26.41 6.26 -4.56
C LYS A 952 27.44 6.19 -5.67
N GLY A 953 28.67 6.62 -5.40
CA GLY A 953 29.75 6.68 -6.39
C GLY A 953 29.83 7.98 -7.20
N MET A 954 28.81 8.84 -7.17
CA MET A 954 28.75 10.07 -7.98
C MET A 954 29.95 11.02 -7.73
N GLU A 955 30.37 11.19 -6.49
CA GLU A 955 31.55 12.04 -6.18
C GLU A 955 32.84 11.52 -6.78
N ASN A 956 33.00 10.20 -6.89
CA ASN A 956 34.16 9.58 -7.52
C ASN A 956 34.10 9.73 -9.05
N LEU A 957 32.90 9.73 -9.63
CA LEU A 957 32.69 9.91 -11.04
C LEU A 957 32.97 11.36 -11.47
N VAL A 958 32.52 12.36 -10.71
CA VAL A 958 32.67 13.80 -11.00
C VAL A 958 33.89 14.42 -10.33
N SER A 959 35.01 13.72 -10.29
CA SER A 959 36.24 14.21 -9.71
C SER A 959 37.00 15.21 -10.62
N ARG A 960 37.77 16.10 -10.02
CA ARG A 960 38.54 17.11 -10.73
C ARG A 960 39.49 16.53 -11.79
N ARG A 961 40.02 15.34 -11.53
CA ARG A 961 40.92 14.61 -12.47
C ARG A 961 40.23 14.35 -13.83
N TYR A 962 38.94 14.00 -13.85
CA TYR A 962 38.23 13.75 -15.11
C TYR A 962 37.91 15.05 -15.82
N PHE A 963 37.65 16.14 -15.11
CA PHE A 963 37.43 17.45 -15.71
C PHE A 963 38.75 17.97 -16.36
N ASP A 964 39.88 17.84 -15.67
CA ASP A 964 41.17 18.31 -16.23
C ASP A 964 41.52 17.53 -17.52
N ARG A 965 41.33 16.22 -17.51
CA ARG A 965 41.49 15.37 -18.70
C ARG A 965 40.50 15.77 -19.81
N PHE A 966 39.22 15.93 -19.48
CA PHE A 966 38.20 16.37 -20.45
C PHE A 966 38.57 17.72 -21.10
N LYS A 967 39.08 18.64 -20.33
CA LYS A 967 39.50 19.95 -20.81
C LYS A 967 40.73 19.89 -21.72
N GLU A 968 41.66 18.97 -21.46
CA GLU A 968 42.81 18.70 -22.34
C GLU A 968 42.37 18.12 -23.68
N GLU A 969 41.40 17.19 -23.68
CA GLU A 969 40.84 16.54 -24.87
C GLU A 969 39.88 17.47 -25.65
N HIS A 970 39.24 18.46 -24.96
CA HIS A 970 38.29 19.39 -25.51
C HIS A 970 38.66 20.87 -25.20
N PRO A 971 39.68 21.44 -25.82
CA PRO A 971 40.18 22.80 -25.51
C PRO A 971 39.17 23.92 -25.69
N ASN A 972 38.19 23.72 -26.59
CA ASN A 972 37.11 24.68 -26.89
C ASN A 972 35.80 24.38 -26.17
N THR A 973 35.87 23.67 -25.05
CA THR A 973 34.64 23.33 -24.29
C THR A 973 33.88 24.54 -23.76
N GLN A 974 32.57 24.46 -23.73
CA GLN A 974 31.69 25.51 -23.22
C GLN A 974 31.72 25.63 -21.69
N PHE A 975 32.34 24.67 -20.96
CA PHE A 975 32.40 24.68 -19.50
C PHE A 975 33.46 25.66 -18.99
N GLN A 976 33.00 26.68 -18.28
CA GLN A 976 33.86 27.73 -17.76
C GLN A 976 34.78 27.26 -16.62
N ASN A 977 34.30 26.36 -15.77
CA ASN A 977 35.03 25.85 -14.62
C ASN A 977 34.55 24.45 -14.20
N PHE A 978 35.29 23.86 -13.25
CA PHE A 978 35.00 22.53 -12.73
C PHE A 978 33.59 22.38 -12.12
N LEU A 979 33.08 23.41 -11.42
CA LEU A 979 31.76 23.35 -10.78
C LEU A 979 30.64 23.35 -11.81
N ASP A 980 30.80 24.09 -12.91
CA ASP A 980 29.84 24.12 -14.01
C ASP A 980 29.78 22.75 -14.71
N TRP A 981 30.95 22.17 -15.06
CA TRP A 981 31.03 20.82 -15.61
C TRP A 981 30.43 19.76 -14.67
N LYS A 982 30.82 19.77 -13.39
CA LYS A 982 30.30 18.87 -12.35
C LYS A 982 28.77 18.94 -12.23
N GLY A 983 28.22 20.16 -12.25
CA GLY A 983 26.78 20.39 -12.21
C GLY A 983 26.07 19.84 -13.44
N GLN A 984 26.67 20.01 -14.62
CA GLN A 984 26.08 19.53 -15.88
C GLN A 984 26.15 18.00 -15.98
N VAL A 985 27.27 17.38 -15.59
CA VAL A 985 27.39 15.91 -15.54
C VAL A 985 26.31 15.31 -14.64
N ARG A 986 26.12 15.85 -13.45
CA ARG A 986 25.08 15.37 -12.54
C ARG A 986 23.67 15.46 -13.15
N ARG A 987 23.36 16.57 -13.81
CA ARG A 987 22.06 16.74 -14.49
C ARG A 987 21.88 15.74 -15.63
N GLN A 988 22.92 15.52 -16.44
CA GLN A 988 22.86 14.60 -17.57
C GLN A 988 22.81 13.13 -17.12
N VAL A 989 23.59 12.74 -16.12
CA VAL A 989 23.52 11.40 -15.51
C VAL A 989 22.12 11.12 -14.98
N LYS A 990 21.51 12.09 -14.28
CA LYS A 990 20.13 11.97 -13.81
C LYS A 990 19.16 11.83 -14.98
N LYS A 991 19.25 12.70 -15.96
CA LYS A 991 18.38 12.70 -17.15
C LYS A 991 18.48 11.38 -17.92
N VAL A 992 19.70 10.93 -18.23
CA VAL A 992 19.93 9.68 -18.97
C VAL A 992 19.39 8.48 -18.17
N TYR A 993 19.61 8.45 -16.85
CA TYR A 993 19.02 7.41 -16.01
C TYR A 993 17.49 7.41 -16.08
N GLU A 994 16.86 8.55 -15.85
CA GLU A 994 15.39 8.66 -15.84
C GLU A 994 14.74 8.37 -17.20
N THR A 995 15.34 8.83 -18.28
CA THR A 995 14.69 8.80 -19.60
C THR A 995 15.13 7.65 -20.51
N GLN A 996 16.29 7.03 -20.26
CA GLN A 996 16.86 6.02 -21.14
C GLN A 996 17.20 4.70 -20.41
N ILE A 997 17.91 4.74 -19.29
CA ILE A 997 18.35 3.52 -18.61
C ILE A 997 17.22 2.88 -17.80
N ARG A 998 16.54 3.66 -16.97
CA ARG A 998 15.44 3.16 -16.13
C ARG A 998 14.31 2.51 -16.93
N PRO A 999 13.79 3.09 -18.02
CA PRO A 999 12.75 2.46 -18.84
C PRO A 999 13.18 1.14 -19.49
N LEU A 1000 14.47 0.97 -19.79
CA LEU A 1000 15.04 -0.27 -20.31
C LEU A 1000 15.25 -1.34 -19.24
N THR A 1001 15.67 -0.93 -18.02
CA THR A 1001 16.06 -1.85 -16.93
C THR A 1001 14.96 -2.12 -15.93
N THR A 1002 13.86 -1.37 -15.96
CA THR A 1002 12.71 -1.53 -15.05
C THR A 1002 11.51 -2.01 -15.84
N GLU A 1003 10.97 -3.17 -15.52
CA GLU A 1003 9.61 -3.52 -15.90
C GLU A 1003 8.68 -2.54 -15.18
N ILE A 1004 8.04 -1.65 -15.93
CA ILE A 1004 7.01 -0.75 -15.42
C ILE A 1004 5.71 -1.55 -15.47
N SER A 1005 5.32 -2.10 -14.31
CA SER A 1005 4.00 -2.73 -14.11
C SER A 1005 2.93 -1.67 -13.99
#